data_f10524d85de427bf5fb6dbf4c2a0f05a
#
_entry.id   f10524d85de427bf5fb6dbf4c2a0f05a
#
_cell.length_a   1.000
_cell.length_b   1.000
_cell.length_c   1.000
_cell.angle_alpha   90.00
_cell.angle_beta   90.00
_cell.angle_gamma   90.00
#
_symmetry.space_group_name_H-M   'P 1'
#
loop_
_entity.id
_entity.type
_entity.pdbx_description
1 polymer ?
#
loop_
_entity_poly.entity_id
_entity_poly.type
_entity_poly.pdbx_seq_one_letter_code
_entity_poly.pdbx_strand_id
1 'polypeptide(L)'
;MINVRQGVFHLRNEEASYLFRVKNGFLEHLHFGARAETADALAFAARPGCGWGDSTLYREGSNADCLDILPLEWSGCGRGDYRESPLELSIGGRAVSTDFRYLGCEVLKEPPPSALPVSRGQTILAVYLEDAAAKLRLTLLYGVLPTVFTRRAILENCGSSAVHIRKCMSACTELPGDWELHTFSGGWIAEMQHTRTPVTLARTCLESTTGASSSRANPGFLLAAPDAGEQAGAVYGFNLLYSGSHYLSAQKSLQGLTRVLQGISPANFDWELAPGARFETPEAVMAYSGAGFGGLSACFHRYVNEHLIPPDWQGRPRPIVYNSWEGCMFDFTESKLLRLGRAAKQLGCELFVLDDGWFGKRNSDTTSLGDYTVNEKKLPGGLRGLGEKLNAMGLQFGLWFEPESVSPDSELYRQHPDWALHDVLGREDLLGRHQLLLDLTKPEVRDYLVESVGGILDSAPISYVKWDMNRHSCALGAQQHAFILGLYDVLRRIFLPRPQILLESCSSGGNRFDCGMLWFSPQIWCSDDTDAIERLEIQEGTALIYPLCAMGAHVSVCPNHTVGRVTPFTTRGHVALAGTFGYELDITKLPEEERKLIPEQTAMYHKYHELIRDGEYYRILSYRENHRSDCWAVASEDKNEVLVTYVQVLAQVNMPSRKVRLRGFDPAKKYRLEGTDEVYSGEMLMNVGFRMKDFWGDFVSRLYHFIAVD
;
A
#
# COMPACT_ATOMS: atom_id res chain seq x y z
N MET A 1 8.89 -10.68 20.23
CA MET A 1 9.03 -11.78 21.24
C MET A 1 7.68 -12.42 21.48
N ILE A 2 7.60 -13.74 21.52
CA ILE A 2 6.37 -14.50 21.80
C ILE A 2 6.58 -15.29 23.11
N ASN A 3 5.66 -15.12 24.05
CA ASN A 3 5.66 -15.85 25.32
C ASN A 3 4.29 -16.52 25.51
N VAL A 4 4.29 -17.83 25.77
CA VAL A 4 3.08 -18.62 26.00
C VAL A 4 3.19 -19.30 27.36
N ARG A 5 2.27 -19.00 28.28
CA ARG A 5 2.24 -19.60 29.61
C ARG A 5 0.80 -19.87 30.04
N GLN A 6 0.50 -21.10 30.41
CA GLN A 6 -0.80 -21.51 30.98
C GLN A 6 -2.02 -20.99 30.18
N GLY A 7 -1.96 -21.06 28.86
CA GLY A 7 -3.03 -20.58 27.99
C GLY A 7 -3.13 -19.06 27.87
N VAL A 8 -2.14 -18.30 28.35
CA VAL A 8 -1.97 -16.86 28.09
C VAL A 8 -0.89 -16.66 27.05
N PHE A 9 -1.20 -15.86 26.04
CA PHE A 9 -0.34 -15.51 24.92
C PHE A 9 0.05 -14.04 25.02
N HIS A 10 1.35 -13.76 25.07
CA HIS A 10 1.88 -12.41 25.11
C HIS A 10 2.89 -12.22 23.99
N LEU A 11 2.47 -11.48 22.97
CA LEU A 11 3.29 -11.07 21.84
C LEU A 11 3.77 -9.64 22.07
N ARG A 12 5.05 -9.38 21.87
CA ARG A 12 5.65 -8.05 22.05
C ARG A 12 6.57 -7.72 20.90
N ASN A 13 6.49 -6.50 20.44
CA ASN A 13 7.47 -5.88 19.57
C ASN A 13 8.11 -4.65 20.24
N GLU A 14 8.75 -3.76 19.49
CA GLU A 14 9.40 -2.56 20.03
C GLU A 14 8.39 -1.54 20.54
N GLU A 15 7.21 -1.44 19.91
CA GLU A 15 6.21 -0.40 20.12
C GLU A 15 5.03 -0.86 20.99
N ALA A 16 4.62 -2.12 20.87
CA ALA A 16 3.33 -2.58 21.35
C ALA A 16 3.37 -3.97 21.97
N SER A 17 2.30 -4.28 22.71
CA SER A 17 1.96 -5.62 23.17
C SER A 17 0.61 -6.08 22.65
N TYR A 18 0.50 -7.37 22.34
CA TYR A 18 -0.72 -8.04 21.97
C TYR A 18 -0.94 -9.26 22.89
N LEU A 19 -2.02 -9.24 23.68
CA LEU A 19 -2.30 -10.25 24.69
C LEU A 19 -3.68 -10.85 24.48
N PHE A 20 -3.76 -12.15 24.59
CA PHE A 20 -5.02 -12.91 24.63
C PHE A 20 -4.85 -14.20 25.45
N ARG A 21 -5.95 -14.87 25.76
CA ARG A 21 -5.89 -16.11 26.52
C ARG A 21 -6.94 -17.13 26.07
N VAL A 22 -6.74 -18.36 26.48
CA VAL A 22 -7.77 -19.40 26.40
C VAL A 22 -8.68 -19.27 27.61
N LYS A 23 -9.97 -19.05 27.39
CA LYS A 23 -11.02 -19.05 28.42
C LYS A 23 -12.11 -20.05 28.01
N ASN A 24 -12.28 -21.12 28.76
CA ASN A 24 -13.30 -22.13 28.46
C ASN A 24 -13.30 -22.65 27.02
N GLY A 25 -12.10 -22.72 26.40
CA GLY A 25 -11.91 -23.13 25.01
C GLY A 25 -12.04 -22.03 23.98
N PHE A 26 -12.48 -20.80 24.33
CA PHE A 26 -12.45 -19.61 23.48
C PHE A 26 -11.12 -18.87 23.59
N LEU A 27 -10.84 -18.04 22.60
CA LEU A 27 -9.75 -17.07 22.65
C LEU A 27 -10.31 -15.71 23.04
N GLU A 28 -10.06 -15.30 24.30
CA GLU A 28 -10.44 -14.00 24.83
C GLU A 28 -9.32 -13.00 24.57
N HIS A 29 -9.62 -11.91 23.86
CA HIS A 29 -8.71 -10.78 23.68
C HIS A 29 -8.53 -10.03 24.99
N LEU A 30 -7.30 -9.61 25.33
CA LEU A 30 -7.01 -8.92 26.57
C LEU A 30 -6.44 -7.54 26.37
N HIS A 31 -5.55 -7.38 25.39
CA HIS A 31 -4.89 -6.11 25.12
C HIS A 31 -4.25 -6.10 23.73
N PHE A 32 -4.43 -5.00 23.02
CA PHE A 32 -3.57 -4.57 21.92
C PHE A 32 -3.34 -3.08 22.12
N GLY A 33 -2.08 -2.65 22.21
CA GLY A 33 -1.73 -1.25 22.44
C GLY A 33 -0.34 -1.10 23.03
N ALA A 34 -0.16 -0.06 23.84
CA ALA A 34 1.12 0.28 24.45
C ALA A 34 1.83 -0.92 25.06
N ARG A 35 3.15 -0.97 24.88
CA ARG A 35 3.99 -2.07 25.34
C ARG A 35 3.88 -2.32 26.83
N ALA A 36 3.64 -3.57 27.20
CA ALA A 36 3.66 -4.06 28.58
C ALA A 36 4.79 -5.09 28.74
N GLU A 37 5.57 -5.02 29.82
CA GLU A 37 6.68 -5.94 30.05
C GLU A 37 6.22 -7.25 30.69
N THR A 38 5.14 -7.23 31.47
CA THR A 38 4.60 -8.39 32.15
C THR A 38 3.21 -8.74 31.63
N ALA A 39 2.83 -10.00 31.73
CA ALA A 39 1.51 -10.48 31.36
C ALA A 39 0.68 -10.85 32.61
N ASP A 40 0.49 -9.90 33.52
CA ASP A 40 -0.44 -10.06 34.64
C ASP A 40 -1.90 -10.00 34.16
N ALA A 41 -2.12 -10.64 33.02
CA ALA A 41 -3.32 -10.56 32.21
C ALA A 41 -4.59 -11.02 32.94
N LEU A 42 -4.46 -11.85 33.99
CA LEU A 42 -5.59 -12.30 34.77
C LEU A 42 -6.23 -11.17 35.59
N ALA A 43 -5.48 -10.13 35.94
CA ALA A 43 -6.01 -8.96 36.63
C ALA A 43 -6.88 -8.08 35.73
N PHE A 44 -6.67 -8.17 34.41
CA PHE A 44 -7.38 -7.39 33.38
C PHE A 44 -8.45 -8.20 32.67
N ALA A 45 -8.62 -9.47 33.01
CA ALA A 45 -9.60 -10.35 32.41
C ALA A 45 -11.03 -9.81 32.60
N ALA A 46 -11.88 -10.08 31.61
CA ALA A 46 -13.27 -9.67 31.63
C ALA A 46 -13.98 -10.02 32.94
N ARG A 47 -14.83 -9.13 33.38
CA ARG A 47 -15.63 -9.24 34.60
C ARG A 47 -16.44 -10.55 34.64
N PRO A 48 -16.76 -11.06 35.87
CA PRO A 48 -17.85 -11.98 36.00
C PRO A 48 -19.10 -11.42 35.35
N GLY A 49 -19.84 -12.26 34.60
CA GLY A 49 -20.90 -11.83 33.72
C GLY A 49 -21.96 -10.94 34.34
N CYS A 50 -22.56 -10.16 33.54
CA CYS A 50 -23.80 -9.44 33.84
C CYS A 50 -24.99 -10.24 33.28
N GLY A 51 -26.11 -10.18 33.97
CA GLY A 51 -27.38 -10.72 33.49
C GLY A 51 -27.97 -9.74 32.50
N TRP A 52 -28.18 -10.18 31.28
CA TRP A 52 -28.85 -9.43 30.21
C TRP A 52 -30.16 -10.21 29.89
N GLY A 53 -31.29 -9.52 29.88
CA GLY A 53 -32.58 -10.16 29.68
C GLY A 53 -32.79 -10.78 28.30
N ASP A 54 -31.97 -10.36 27.31
CA ASP A 54 -32.03 -10.79 25.91
C ASP A 54 -30.79 -11.59 25.46
N SER A 55 -29.89 -11.94 26.39
CA SER A 55 -28.64 -12.64 26.06
C SER A 55 -28.81 -14.14 25.97
N THR A 56 -28.06 -14.75 25.07
CA THR A 56 -27.88 -16.20 25.00
C THR A 56 -26.60 -16.59 25.77
N LEU A 57 -26.74 -17.43 26.77
CA LEU A 57 -25.59 -17.94 27.54
C LEU A 57 -25.00 -19.16 26.84
N TYR A 58 -23.69 -19.17 26.69
CA TYR A 58 -23.00 -20.33 26.14
C TYR A 58 -23.13 -21.57 27.02
N ARG A 59 -23.14 -21.38 28.35
CA ARG A 59 -23.43 -22.41 29.37
C ARG A 59 -24.56 -21.95 30.26
N GLU A 60 -25.53 -22.80 30.46
CA GLU A 60 -26.60 -22.54 31.37
C GLU A 60 -26.07 -22.28 32.81
N GLY A 61 -26.57 -21.23 33.42
CA GLY A 61 -26.17 -20.82 34.78
C GLY A 61 -24.84 -20.06 34.89
N SER A 62 -24.16 -19.78 33.78
CA SER A 62 -22.90 -18.99 33.79
C SER A 62 -23.00 -17.73 32.95
N ASN A 63 -23.32 -16.58 33.57
CA ASN A 63 -23.29 -15.29 32.91
C ASN A 63 -21.88 -14.88 32.49
N ALA A 64 -20.83 -15.52 32.98
CA ALA A 64 -19.44 -15.26 32.61
C ALA A 64 -19.08 -15.72 31.18
N ASP A 65 -19.92 -16.57 30.58
CA ASP A 65 -19.74 -17.14 29.26
C ASP A 65 -20.70 -16.54 28.21
N CYS A 66 -21.15 -15.31 28.42
CA CYS A 66 -21.92 -14.56 27.41
C CYS A 66 -20.94 -14.02 26.32
N LEU A 67 -20.99 -14.62 25.13
CA LEU A 67 -20.03 -14.30 24.07
C LEU A 67 -20.24 -12.88 23.50
N ASP A 68 -21.44 -12.34 23.60
CA ASP A 68 -21.78 -11.00 23.11
C ASP A 68 -21.08 -9.85 23.87
N ILE A 69 -20.63 -10.13 25.09
CA ILE A 69 -19.91 -9.13 25.91
C ILE A 69 -18.41 -9.41 26.05
N LEU A 70 -17.93 -10.57 25.63
CA LEU A 70 -16.52 -10.91 25.70
C LEU A 70 -15.76 -10.36 24.50
N PRO A 71 -14.59 -9.71 24.68
CA PRO A 71 -13.69 -9.41 23.59
C PRO A 71 -13.13 -10.74 23.05
N LEU A 72 -13.29 -11.02 21.76
CA LEU A 72 -12.92 -12.30 21.17
C LEU A 72 -11.92 -12.13 20.04
N GLU A 73 -10.90 -12.99 20.01
CA GLU A 73 -9.95 -13.09 18.90
C GLU A 73 -10.61 -13.63 17.62
N TRP A 74 -11.61 -14.48 17.81
CA TRP A 74 -12.40 -15.06 16.73
C TRP A 74 -13.80 -15.38 17.23
N SER A 75 -14.79 -15.02 16.45
CA SER A 75 -16.19 -15.18 16.80
C SER A 75 -16.93 -16.00 15.74
N GLY A 76 -17.75 -16.93 16.16
CA GLY A 76 -18.63 -17.70 15.29
C GLY A 76 -20.04 -17.11 15.24
N CYS A 77 -20.60 -16.96 14.05
CA CYS A 77 -22.00 -16.58 13.88
C CYS A 77 -22.93 -17.63 14.51
N GLY A 78 -24.04 -17.18 15.14
CA GLY A 78 -25.12 -18.06 15.62
C GLY A 78 -24.85 -18.81 16.96
N ARG A 79 -23.81 -18.38 17.71
CA ARG A 79 -23.46 -18.98 19.04
C ARG A 79 -23.57 -17.99 20.19
N GLY A 80 -24.34 -16.90 20.00
CA GLY A 80 -24.62 -15.93 21.07
C GLY A 80 -23.71 -14.70 21.05
N ASP A 81 -22.80 -14.55 20.07
CA ASP A 81 -22.20 -13.28 19.72
C ASP A 81 -22.97 -12.68 18.53
N TYR A 82 -23.63 -11.55 18.74
CA TYR A 82 -24.47 -10.89 17.76
C TYR A 82 -23.74 -9.77 17.00
N ARG A 83 -22.49 -9.51 17.33
CA ARG A 83 -21.64 -8.57 16.59
C ARG A 83 -21.23 -9.19 15.25
N GLU A 84 -20.70 -8.39 14.35
CA GLU A 84 -20.26 -8.85 13.04
C GLU A 84 -19.26 -10.02 13.15
N SER A 85 -19.57 -11.13 12.47
CA SER A 85 -18.72 -12.33 12.47
C SER A 85 -17.58 -12.19 11.45
N PRO A 86 -16.35 -12.62 11.77
CA PRO A 86 -15.26 -12.76 10.81
C PRO A 86 -15.43 -13.92 9.83
N LEU A 87 -16.36 -14.85 10.07
CA LEU A 87 -16.57 -16.04 9.26
C LEU A 87 -18.04 -16.32 9.03
N GLU A 88 -18.42 -16.52 7.76
CA GLU A 88 -19.74 -16.94 7.34
C GLU A 88 -19.64 -18.11 6.35
N LEU A 89 -20.32 -19.20 6.64
CA LEU A 89 -20.23 -20.46 5.91
C LEU A 89 -21.61 -21.02 5.56
N SER A 90 -21.66 -21.85 4.50
CA SER A 90 -22.77 -22.75 4.25
C SER A 90 -22.29 -24.17 3.92
N ILE A 91 -23.07 -25.17 4.34
CA ILE A 91 -22.86 -26.59 4.05
C ILE A 91 -24.18 -27.15 3.53
N GLY A 92 -24.13 -27.82 2.36
CA GLY A 92 -25.35 -28.35 1.74
C GLY A 92 -26.40 -27.26 1.46
N GLY A 93 -25.97 -26.04 1.11
CA GLY A 93 -26.83 -24.89 0.82
C GLY A 93 -27.46 -24.23 2.02
N ARG A 94 -27.12 -24.61 3.26
CA ARG A 94 -27.61 -24.03 4.50
C ARG A 94 -26.53 -23.25 5.22
N ALA A 95 -26.81 -22.05 5.68
CA ALA A 95 -25.94 -21.30 6.58
C ALA A 95 -25.75 -22.09 7.89
N VAL A 96 -24.51 -22.19 8.35
CA VAL A 96 -24.15 -22.92 9.56
C VAL A 96 -23.46 -21.99 10.57
N SER A 97 -23.77 -22.23 11.86
CA SER A 97 -23.02 -21.59 12.94
C SER A 97 -21.72 -22.36 13.16
N THR A 98 -20.66 -21.65 13.58
CA THR A 98 -19.37 -22.25 13.93
C THR A 98 -19.05 -22.09 15.40
N ASP A 99 -18.38 -23.11 15.99
CA ASP A 99 -18.00 -23.15 17.39
C ASP A 99 -16.57 -23.68 17.55
N PHE A 100 -15.61 -22.86 17.13
CA PHE A 100 -14.21 -23.22 17.19
C PHE A 100 -13.67 -23.24 18.63
N ARG A 101 -13.04 -24.34 19.00
CA ARG A 101 -12.44 -24.58 20.29
C ARG A 101 -10.95 -24.76 20.18
N TYR A 102 -10.22 -24.14 21.12
CA TYR A 102 -8.77 -24.24 21.19
C TYR A 102 -8.32 -25.70 21.37
N LEU A 103 -7.38 -26.12 20.52
CA LEU A 103 -6.71 -27.41 20.57
C LEU A 103 -5.27 -27.32 21.08
N GLY A 104 -4.54 -26.29 20.64
CA GLY A 104 -3.13 -26.14 20.94
C GLY A 104 -2.50 -24.95 20.20
N CYS A 105 -1.20 -24.79 20.43
CA CYS A 105 -0.43 -23.76 19.73
C CYS A 105 1.00 -24.21 19.50
N GLU A 106 1.67 -23.53 18.57
CA GLU A 106 3.08 -23.74 18.24
C GLU A 106 3.73 -22.39 17.86
N VAL A 107 5.00 -22.23 18.22
CA VAL A 107 5.81 -21.09 17.76
C VAL A 107 6.69 -21.54 16.60
N LEU A 108 6.45 -20.95 15.43
CA LEU A 108 7.17 -21.22 14.18
C LEU A 108 8.21 -20.14 13.94
N LYS A 109 9.39 -20.54 13.48
CA LYS A 109 10.48 -19.60 13.12
C LYS A 109 10.21 -18.87 11.80
N GLU A 110 9.44 -19.51 10.92
CA GLU A 110 9.10 -19.02 9.60
C GLU A 110 7.61 -19.24 9.31
N PRO A 111 6.98 -18.37 8.53
CA PRO A 111 5.59 -18.56 8.13
C PRO A 111 5.43 -19.82 7.26
N PRO A 112 4.30 -20.56 7.39
CA PRO A 112 4.01 -21.63 6.45
C PRO A 112 3.94 -21.12 5.00
N PRO A 113 4.30 -21.97 4.01
CA PRO A 113 4.21 -21.62 2.59
C PRO A 113 2.82 -21.11 2.22
N SER A 114 2.77 -20.07 1.39
CA SER A 114 1.53 -19.41 0.98
C SER A 114 1.56 -19.04 -0.51
N ALA A 115 0.41 -19.13 -1.17
CA ALA A 115 0.17 -18.56 -2.50
C ALA A 115 0.01 -17.04 -2.44
N LEU A 116 -0.32 -16.47 -1.30
CA LEU A 116 -0.43 -15.04 -1.05
C LEU A 116 0.90 -14.44 -0.60
N PRO A 117 1.14 -13.13 -0.77
CA PRO A 117 2.24 -12.42 -0.15
C PRO A 117 2.23 -12.56 1.38
N VAL A 118 3.40 -12.72 1.97
CA VAL A 118 3.60 -12.87 3.41
C VAL A 118 4.80 -12.03 3.83
N SER A 119 4.70 -11.31 4.93
CA SER A 119 5.79 -10.49 5.49
C SER A 119 7.04 -11.31 5.76
N ARG A 120 8.21 -10.73 5.52
CA ARG A 120 9.51 -11.42 5.65
C ARG A 120 10.09 -11.24 7.05
N GLY A 121 10.76 -12.28 7.54
CA GLY A 121 11.52 -12.22 8.80
C GLY A 121 10.68 -12.24 10.08
N GLN A 122 9.40 -12.61 10.02
CA GLN A 122 8.53 -12.68 11.17
C GLN A 122 8.65 -14.01 11.93
N THR A 123 8.50 -13.93 13.26
CA THR A 123 8.26 -15.11 14.12
C THR A 123 6.77 -15.29 14.29
N ILE A 124 6.26 -16.50 14.12
CA ILE A 124 4.84 -16.80 14.08
C ILE A 124 4.39 -17.58 15.31
N LEU A 125 3.29 -17.17 15.93
CA LEU A 125 2.48 -18.01 16.80
C LEU A 125 1.33 -18.60 15.98
N ALA A 126 1.31 -19.92 15.81
CA ALA A 126 0.19 -20.65 15.25
C ALA A 126 -0.73 -21.12 16.40
N VAL A 127 -2.01 -20.81 16.32
CA VAL A 127 -3.04 -21.23 17.28
C VAL A 127 -4.06 -22.09 16.56
N TYR A 128 -4.22 -23.33 17.02
CA TYR A 128 -5.07 -24.33 16.39
C TYR A 128 -6.41 -24.41 17.10
N LEU A 129 -7.49 -24.37 16.33
CA LEU A 129 -8.87 -24.51 16.80
C LEU A 129 -9.61 -25.54 15.93
N GLU A 130 -10.63 -26.17 16.50
CA GLU A 130 -11.49 -27.12 15.79
C GLU A 130 -12.96 -26.85 16.10
N ASP A 131 -13.79 -26.97 15.09
CA ASP A 131 -15.21 -27.17 15.21
C ASP A 131 -15.51 -28.66 14.87
N ALA A 132 -15.66 -29.49 15.87
CA ALA A 132 -15.86 -30.92 15.69
C ALA A 132 -17.21 -31.26 15.02
N ALA A 133 -18.24 -30.43 15.23
CA ALA A 133 -19.55 -30.63 14.63
C ALA A 133 -19.55 -30.26 13.12
N ALA A 134 -18.94 -29.15 12.78
CA ALA A 134 -18.77 -28.72 11.40
C ALA A 134 -17.65 -29.47 10.67
N LYS A 135 -16.79 -30.21 11.41
CA LYS A 135 -15.58 -30.88 10.91
C LYS A 135 -14.64 -29.89 10.19
N LEU A 136 -14.41 -28.76 10.83
CA LEU A 136 -13.53 -27.69 10.34
C LEU A 136 -12.37 -27.50 11.31
N ARG A 137 -11.19 -27.28 10.78
CA ARG A 137 -10.04 -26.75 11.54
C ARG A 137 -9.74 -25.33 11.12
N LEU A 138 -9.44 -24.50 12.10
CA LEU A 138 -9.02 -23.11 11.93
C LEU A 138 -7.64 -22.92 12.55
N THR A 139 -6.69 -22.43 11.78
CA THR A 139 -5.40 -21.99 12.29
C THR A 139 -5.33 -20.49 12.23
N LEU A 140 -5.17 -19.83 13.36
CA LEU A 140 -4.89 -18.40 13.44
C LEU A 140 -3.37 -18.22 13.56
N LEU A 141 -2.80 -17.47 12.64
CA LEU A 141 -1.38 -17.14 12.59
C LEU A 141 -1.17 -15.71 13.04
N TYR A 142 -0.35 -15.52 14.05
CA TYR A 142 0.05 -14.22 14.59
C TYR A 142 1.53 -14.04 14.37
N GLY A 143 1.92 -13.10 13.51
CA GLY A 143 3.32 -12.73 13.27
C GLY A 143 3.76 -11.57 14.16
N VAL A 144 5.03 -11.60 14.52
CA VAL A 144 5.67 -10.51 15.27
C VAL A 144 6.86 -9.99 14.49
N LEU A 145 6.83 -8.71 14.20
CA LEU A 145 7.89 -7.92 13.56
C LEU A 145 8.28 -6.74 14.46
N PRO A 146 9.38 -6.05 14.23
CA PRO A 146 9.85 -4.99 15.12
C PRO A 146 8.81 -3.91 15.45
N THR A 147 8.03 -3.45 14.46
CA THR A 147 7.07 -2.35 14.61
C THR A 147 5.61 -2.73 14.39
N VAL A 148 5.34 -3.95 13.88
CA VAL A 148 3.97 -4.39 13.55
C VAL A 148 3.72 -5.81 14.03
N PHE A 149 2.44 -6.15 14.15
CA PHE A 149 1.95 -7.52 14.21
C PHE A 149 1.28 -7.88 12.90
N THR A 150 1.33 -9.16 12.53
CA THR A 150 0.56 -9.66 11.39
C THR A 150 -0.44 -10.70 11.82
N ARG A 151 -1.49 -10.87 11.01
CA ARG A 151 -2.55 -11.83 11.29
C ARG A 151 -3.12 -12.41 10.01
N ARG A 152 -3.33 -13.72 9.97
CA ARG A 152 -4.06 -14.43 8.92
C ARG A 152 -4.73 -15.68 9.45
N ALA A 153 -5.71 -16.20 8.73
CA ALA A 153 -6.44 -17.40 9.08
C ALA A 153 -6.31 -18.45 7.97
N ILE A 154 -6.19 -19.71 8.37
CA ILE A 154 -6.25 -20.86 7.46
C ILE A 154 -7.42 -21.72 7.91
N LEU A 155 -8.41 -21.93 7.04
CA LEU A 155 -9.55 -22.79 7.27
C LEU A 155 -9.38 -24.09 6.46
N GLU A 156 -9.49 -25.25 7.15
CA GLU A 156 -9.38 -26.57 6.55
C GLU A 156 -10.69 -27.32 6.67
N ASN A 157 -11.16 -27.92 5.59
CA ASN A 157 -12.33 -28.77 5.57
C ASN A 157 -11.93 -30.24 5.85
N CYS A 158 -12.12 -30.68 7.08
CA CYS A 158 -11.87 -32.07 7.52
C CYS A 158 -13.09 -32.99 7.35
N GLY A 159 -14.18 -32.45 6.78
CA GLY A 159 -15.41 -33.20 6.51
C GLY A 159 -15.39 -33.94 5.18
N SER A 160 -16.54 -34.53 4.84
CA SER A 160 -16.76 -35.26 3.57
C SER A 160 -17.60 -34.48 2.53
N SER A 161 -18.13 -33.33 2.92
CA SER A 161 -18.93 -32.47 2.04
C SER A 161 -18.23 -31.16 1.78
N ALA A 162 -18.45 -30.56 0.62
CA ALA A 162 -17.95 -29.22 0.32
C ALA A 162 -18.54 -28.17 1.28
N VAL A 163 -17.72 -27.21 1.66
CA VAL A 163 -18.08 -26.04 2.47
C VAL A 163 -17.97 -24.80 1.58
N HIS A 164 -18.99 -23.95 1.59
CA HIS A 164 -18.97 -22.70 0.87
C HIS A 164 -18.65 -21.55 1.83
N ILE A 165 -17.52 -20.89 1.61
CA ILE A 165 -17.10 -19.72 2.39
C ILE A 165 -17.75 -18.49 1.77
N ARG A 166 -18.59 -17.79 2.54
CA ARG A 166 -19.22 -16.53 2.16
C ARG A 166 -18.42 -15.33 2.65
N LYS A 167 -17.73 -15.50 3.75
CA LYS A 167 -16.88 -14.49 4.39
C LYS A 167 -15.81 -15.18 5.21
N CYS A 168 -14.56 -14.73 5.11
CA CYS A 168 -13.47 -15.14 5.98
C CYS A 168 -12.48 -13.98 6.09
N MET A 169 -12.48 -13.32 7.26
CA MET A 169 -11.63 -12.15 7.51
C MET A 169 -10.23 -12.57 7.96
N SER A 170 -9.26 -11.75 7.63
CA SER A 170 -7.86 -11.93 8.04
C SER A 170 -7.66 -11.59 9.51
N ALA A 171 -8.32 -10.52 9.97
CA ALA A 171 -8.24 -10.02 11.34
C ALA A 171 -9.63 -9.73 11.92
N CYS A 172 -9.75 -10.01 13.22
CA CYS A 172 -10.83 -9.58 14.09
C CYS A 172 -10.17 -9.06 15.37
N THR A 173 -10.33 -7.79 15.68
CA THR A 173 -9.68 -7.13 16.83
C THR A 173 -10.72 -6.35 17.62
N GLU A 174 -10.60 -6.35 18.95
CA GLU A 174 -11.49 -5.63 19.85
C GLU A 174 -10.71 -4.55 20.59
N LEU A 175 -11.06 -3.30 20.40
CA LEU A 175 -10.35 -2.17 20.99
C LEU A 175 -11.26 -1.41 21.97
N PRO A 176 -10.83 -1.20 23.23
CA PRO A 176 -11.59 -0.37 24.17
C PRO A 176 -11.41 1.11 23.87
N GLY A 177 -12.45 1.92 24.14
CA GLY A 177 -12.40 3.38 24.03
C GLY A 177 -13.19 3.93 22.85
N ASP A 178 -13.03 5.25 22.66
CA ASP A 178 -13.63 6.00 21.56
C ASP A 178 -12.60 6.26 20.48
N TRP A 179 -13.01 6.05 19.21
CA TRP A 179 -12.12 6.11 18.07
C TRP A 179 -12.72 6.91 16.91
N GLU A 180 -11.86 7.57 16.17
CA GLU A 180 -12.13 8.09 14.84
C GLU A 180 -11.53 7.14 13.81
N LEU A 181 -12.32 6.71 12.83
CA LEU A 181 -11.88 5.91 11.69
C LEU A 181 -11.37 6.86 10.60
N HIS A 182 -10.11 6.70 10.24
CA HIS A 182 -9.44 7.41 9.14
C HIS A 182 -9.29 6.47 7.96
N THR A 183 -9.90 6.82 6.84
CA THR A 183 -9.87 6.03 5.61
C THR A 183 -9.35 6.85 4.43
N PHE A 184 -8.86 6.15 3.41
CA PHE A 184 -8.29 6.74 2.21
C PHE A 184 -9.08 6.24 1.01
N SER A 185 -9.79 7.17 0.39
CA SER A 185 -10.66 6.90 -0.76
C SER A 185 -10.21 7.77 -1.95
N GLY A 186 -10.99 7.81 -3.00
CA GLY A 186 -10.73 8.68 -4.14
C GLY A 186 -11.15 8.06 -5.46
N GLY A 187 -10.33 8.24 -6.46
CA GLY A 187 -10.53 7.73 -7.82
C GLY A 187 -9.28 7.97 -8.65
N TRP A 188 -9.35 7.71 -9.94
CA TRP A 188 -8.30 8.05 -10.89
C TRP A 188 -7.95 9.54 -10.79
N ILE A 189 -6.66 9.88 -10.73
CA ILE A 189 -6.09 11.23 -10.56
C ILE A 189 -6.52 12.01 -9.31
N ALA A 190 -7.15 11.35 -8.35
CA ALA A 190 -7.56 11.91 -7.07
C ALA A 190 -7.48 10.83 -5.97
N GLU A 191 -6.35 10.11 -5.94
CA GLU A 191 -6.11 9.02 -5.01
C GLU A 191 -5.86 9.51 -3.58
N MET A 192 -5.98 8.62 -2.61
CA MET A 192 -5.60 8.81 -1.20
C MET A 192 -6.26 10.00 -0.51
N GLN A 193 -7.51 10.27 -0.84
CA GLN A 193 -8.32 11.30 -0.17
C GLN A 193 -8.63 10.85 1.27
N HIS A 194 -8.03 11.54 2.23
CA HIS A 194 -8.15 11.22 3.64
C HIS A 194 -9.49 11.71 4.21
N THR A 195 -10.24 10.80 4.84
CA THR A 195 -11.52 11.11 5.52
C THR A 195 -11.49 10.64 6.97
N ARG A 196 -12.25 11.32 7.84
CA ARG A 196 -12.40 11.02 9.26
C ARG A 196 -13.88 10.78 9.59
N THR A 197 -14.16 9.69 10.30
CA THR A 197 -15.53 9.33 10.69
C THR A 197 -15.52 8.80 12.14
N PRO A 198 -16.30 9.36 13.06
CA PRO A 198 -16.42 8.79 14.41
C PRO A 198 -16.97 7.36 14.37
N VAL A 199 -16.35 6.46 15.12
CA VAL A 199 -16.87 5.09 15.28
C VAL A 199 -18.01 5.11 16.27
N THR A 200 -19.17 4.63 15.83
CA THR A 200 -20.42 4.64 16.61
C THR A 200 -21.00 3.23 16.77
N LEU A 201 -22.18 3.13 17.37
CA LEU A 201 -22.94 1.88 17.41
C LEU A 201 -23.39 1.40 16.02
N ALA A 202 -23.51 2.33 15.05
CA ALA A 202 -23.70 1.97 13.66
C ALA A 202 -22.38 1.49 13.06
N ARG A 203 -22.43 0.39 12.31
CA ARG A 203 -21.28 -0.15 11.63
C ARG A 203 -20.87 0.77 10.48
N THR A 204 -19.62 1.22 10.50
CA THR A 204 -18.96 1.88 9.37
C THR A 204 -18.13 0.86 8.62
N CYS A 205 -18.24 0.83 7.30
CA CYS A 205 -17.41 -0.06 6.45
C CYS A 205 -16.86 0.70 5.24
N LEU A 206 -15.69 0.29 4.78
CA LEU A 206 -15.10 0.66 3.50
C LEU A 206 -14.79 -0.62 2.74
N GLU A 207 -15.20 -0.66 1.47
CA GLU A 207 -15.09 -1.86 0.65
C GLU A 207 -14.68 -1.51 -0.77
N SER A 208 -13.73 -2.25 -1.33
CA SER A 208 -13.47 -2.29 -2.77
C SER A 208 -14.09 -3.53 -3.38
N THR A 209 -14.84 -3.36 -4.47
CA THR A 209 -15.45 -4.45 -5.24
C THR A 209 -15.00 -4.45 -6.71
N THR A 210 -13.96 -3.67 -7.04
CA THR A 210 -13.51 -3.44 -8.41
C THR A 210 -12.44 -4.42 -8.90
N GLY A 211 -12.08 -5.39 -8.07
CA GLY A 211 -10.94 -6.29 -8.34
C GLY A 211 -9.57 -5.63 -8.15
N ALA A 212 -9.55 -4.37 -7.72
CA ALA A 212 -8.36 -3.61 -7.36
C ALA A 212 -8.53 -3.01 -5.95
N SER A 213 -7.42 -2.66 -5.30
CA SER A 213 -7.39 -2.42 -3.85
C SER A 213 -7.55 -0.96 -3.43
N SER A 214 -7.23 0.05 -4.26
CA SER A 214 -6.89 1.34 -3.64
C SER A 214 -7.45 2.63 -4.26
N SER A 215 -7.82 2.70 -5.53
CA SER A 215 -8.23 4.00 -6.09
C SER A 215 -9.54 4.54 -5.49
N ARG A 216 -10.48 3.66 -5.15
CA ARG A 216 -11.75 4.03 -4.50
C ARG A 216 -11.74 3.79 -3.01
N ALA A 217 -10.96 2.81 -2.56
CA ALA A 217 -10.86 2.41 -1.16
C ALA A 217 -9.48 1.79 -0.93
N ASN A 218 -8.57 2.45 -0.21
CA ASN A 218 -7.28 1.85 0.15
C ASN A 218 -7.47 0.81 1.26
N PRO A 219 -6.77 -0.35 1.22
CA PRO A 219 -6.84 -1.35 2.29
C PRO A 219 -6.20 -0.88 3.60
N GLY A 220 -5.39 0.17 3.56
CA GLY A 220 -4.84 0.80 4.76
C GLY A 220 -5.84 1.75 5.40
N PHE A 221 -5.97 1.69 6.73
CA PHE A 221 -6.80 2.59 7.51
C PHE A 221 -6.27 2.76 8.93
N LEU A 222 -6.73 3.81 9.62
CA LEU A 222 -6.28 4.09 10.98
C LEU A 222 -7.49 4.23 11.92
N LEU A 223 -7.29 3.90 13.18
CA LEU A 223 -8.18 4.27 14.28
C LEU A 223 -7.42 5.13 15.26
N ALA A 224 -7.80 6.39 15.36
CA ALA A 224 -7.15 7.37 16.22
C ALA A 224 -8.02 7.76 17.40
N ALA A 225 -7.41 7.96 18.56
CA ALA A 225 -8.11 8.61 19.67
C ALA A 225 -8.55 10.02 19.23
N PRO A 226 -9.71 10.53 19.68
CA PRO A 226 -10.23 11.83 19.23
C PRO A 226 -9.30 13.03 19.49
N ASP A 227 -8.37 12.89 20.44
CA ASP A 227 -7.36 13.89 20.79
C ASP A 227 -5.98 13.58 20.17
N ALA A 228 -5.86 12.56 19.32
CA ALA A 228 -4.60 12.23 18.69
C ALA A 228 -4.18 13.30 17.67
N GLY A 229 -2.90 13.64 17.73
CA GLY A 229 -2.24 14.55 16.80
C GLY A 229 -1.04 13.89 16.11
N GLU A 230 -0.23 14.69 15.44
CA GLU A 230 0.95 14.17 14.73
C GLU A 230 2.00 13.53 15.63
N GLN A 231 2.13 13.97 16.88
CA GLN A 231 3.21 13.55 17.79
C GLN A 231 2.74 13.05 19.16
N ALA A 232 1.46 12.90 19.35
CA ALA A 232 0.90 12.43 20.62
C ALA A 232 -0.48 11.81 20.39
N GLY A 233 -0.87 10.93 21.30
CA GLY A 233 -2.15 10.24 21.27
C GLY A 233 -2.05 8.84 20.68
N ALA A 234 -3.01 8.00 21.04
CA ALA A 234 -3.07 6.62 20.60
C ALA A 234 -3.61 6.52 19.17
N VAL A 235 -2.87 5.86 18.30
CA VAL A 235 -3.30 5.57 16.93
C VAL A 235 -2.99 4.11 16.61
N TYR A 236 -3.99 3.39 16.13
CA TYR A 236 -3.84 2.07 15.53
C TYR A 236 -3.84 2.18 14.02
N GLY A 237 -3.01 1.39 13.38
CA GLY A 237 -2.97 1.28 11.93
C GLY A 237 -3.20 -0.15 11.47
N PHE A 238 -3.88 -0.29 10.35
CA PHE A 238 -4.22 -1.56 9.72
C PHE A 238 -3.92 -1.50 8.24
N ASN A 239 -3.43 -2.60 7.68
CA ASN A 239 -3.23 -2.76 6.24
C ASN A 239 -3.43 -4.23 5.86
N LEU A 240 -3.53 -4.52 4.55
CA LEU A 240 -3.74 -5.86 4.04
C LEU A 240 -2.76 -6.16 2.90
N LEU A 241 -2.06 -7.29 2.94
CA LEU A 241 -1.20 -7.77 1.86
C LEU A 241 -2.06 -8.40 0.76
N TYR A 242 -2.85 -7.56 0.09
CA TYR A 242 -3.78 -8.02 -0.93
C TYR A 242 -4.10 -6.93 -1.93
N SER A 243 -4.06 -7.27 -3.22
CA SER A 243 -4.22 -6.31 -4.31
C SER A 243 -5.61 -6.35 -4.96
N GLY A 244 -6.51 -7.18 -4.42
CA GLY A 244 -7.88 -7.35 -4.91
C GLY A 244 -8.94 -6.65 -4.07
N SER A 245 -10.18 -7.02 -4.32
CA SER A 245 -11.34 -6.53 -3.58
C SER A 245 -11.24 -6.87 -2.09
N HIS A 246 -11.33 -5.86 -1.25
CA HIS A 246 -11.13 -5.98 0.19
C HIS A 246 -12.25 -5.31 0.98
N TYR A 247 -12.33 -5.63 2.26
CA TYR A 247 -13.32 -5.12 3.19
C TYR A 247 -12.67 -4.75 4.52
N LEU A 248 -13.11 -3.64 5.09
CA LEU A 248 -12.89 -3.28 6.48
C LEU A 248 -14.21 -2.85 7.12
N SER A 249 -14.36 -3.11 8.41
CA SER A 249 -15.43 -2.53 9.22
C SER A 249 -14.95 -2.17 10.62
N ALA A 250 -15.59 -1.14 11.20
CA ALA A 250 -15.45 -0.75 12.59
C ALA A 250 -16.83 -0.48 13.19
N GLN A 251 -17.10 -1.07 14.35
CA GLN A 251 -18.36 -0.90 15.06
C GLN A 251 -18.14 -0.91 16.57
N LYS A 252 -18.63 0.12 17.25
CA LYS A 252 -18.62 0.18 18.73
C LYS A 252 -19.78 -0.65 19.29
N SER A 253 -19.53 -1.41 20.35
CA SER A 253 -20.58 -2.10 21.11
C SER A 253 -21.07 -1.25 22.29
N LEU A 254 -22.20 -1.64 22.90
CA LEU A 254 -22.71 -1.01 24.11
C LEU A 254 -21.74 -1.13 25.31
N GLN A 255 -20.83 -2.10 25.28
CA GLN A 255 -19.79 -2.31 26.30
C GLN A 255 -18.59 -1.38 26.11
N GLY A 256 -18.59 -0.51 25.10
CA GLY A 256 -17.49 0.41 24.80
C GLY A 256 -16.30 -0.27 24.12
N LEU A 257 -16.50 -1.44 23.51
CA LEU A 257 -15.51 -2.11 22.68
C LEU A 257 -15.78 -1.81 21.20
N THR A 258 -14.75 -1.47 20.45
CA THR A 258 -14.81 -1.34 19.00
C THR A 258 -14.29 -2.61 18.35
N ARG A 259 -15.17 -3.36 17.67
CA ARG A 259 -14.76 -4.47 16.81
C ARG A 259 -14.30 -3.93 15.47
N VAL A 260 -13.11 -4.40 15.06
CA VAL A 260 -12.50 -4.11 13.76
C VAL A 260 -12.34 -5.41 12.99
N LEU A 261 -12.84 -5.46 11.76
CA LEU A 261 -12.64 -6.57 10.85
C LEU A 261 -11.92 -6.09 9.59
N GLN A 262 -11.02 -6.92 9.08
CA GLN A 262 -10.32 -6.68 7.83
C GLN A 262 -10.09 -7.99 7.07
N GLY A 263 -10.29 -7.98 5.74
CA GLY A 263 -10.05 -9.14 4.90
C GLY A 263 -10.51 -8.94 3.45
N ILE A 264 -10.73 -10.05 2.76
CA ILE A 264 -11.30 -10.06 1.40
C ILE A 264 -12.75 -9.57 1.46
N SER A 265 -13.17 -8.81 0.44
CA SER A 265 -14.56 -8.37 0.30
C SER A 265 -15.52 -9.58 0.27
N PRO A 266 -16.56 -9.60 1.14
CA PRO A 266 -17.59 -10.62 1.11
C PRO A 266 -18.63 -10.42 -0.01
N ALA A 267 -18.56 -9.32 -0.75
CA ALA A 267 -19.53 -9.01 -1.80
C ALA A 267 -19.53 -10.08 -2.90
N ASN A 268 -20.63 -10.81 -3.01
CA ASN A 268 -20.79 -11.93 -3.93
C ASN A 268 -19.71 -13.04 -3.77
N PHE A 269 -19.05 -13.12 -2.62
CA PHE A 269 -18.02 -14.12 -2.36
C PHE A 269 -18.66 -15.47 -2.08
N ASP A 270 -18.23 -16.48 -2.81
CA ASP A 270 -18.64 -17.87 -2.63
C ASP A 270 -17.48 -18.79 -3.07
N TRP A 271 -16.64 -19.13 -2.09
CA TRP A 271 -15.50 -20.00 -2.31
C TRP A 271 -15.85 -21.43 -1.89
N GLU A 272 -15.86 -22.34 -2.85
CA GLU A 272 -16.04 -23.77 -2.55
C GLU A 272 -14.76 -24.37 -1.98
N LEU A 273 -14.86 -24.83 -0.74
CA LEU A 273 -13.79 -25.52 -0.03
C LEU A 273 -14.09 -27.04 -0.04
N ALA A 274 -13.48 -27.76 -0.96
CA ALA A 274 -13.64 -29.21 -1.10
C ALA A 274 -13.16 -29.98 0.15
N PRO A 275 -13.61 -31.23 0.36
CA PRO A 275 -13.05 -32.08 1.41
C PRO A 275 -11.53 -32.20 1.34
N GLY A 276 -10.84 -31.99 2.47
CA GLY A 276 -9.39 -31.98 2.59
C GLY A 276 -8.69 -30.72 2.07
N ALA A 277 -9.42 -29.78 1.47
CA ALA A 277 -8.85 -28.51 0.97
C ALA A 277 -8.68 -27.49 2.08
N ARG A 278 -7.83 -26.48 1.80
CA ARG A 278 -7.54 -25.33 2.66
C ARG A 278 -7.86 -24.03 1.95
N PHE A 279 -8.41 -23.09 2.69
CA PHE A 279 -8.54 -21.70 2.29
C PHE A 279 -7.68 -20.82 3.21
N GLU A 280 -6.94 -19.91 2.64
CA GLU A 280 -6.06 -19.01 3.35
C GLU A 280 -6.48 -17.57 3.09
N THR A 281 -6.57 -16.77 4.17
CA THR A 281 -6.82 -15.34 4.04
C THR A 281 -5.52 -14.58 3.76
N PRO A 282 -5.58 -13.39 3.10
CA PRO A 282 -4.43 -12.49 3.03
C PRO A 282 -3.91 -12.13 4.43
N GLU A 283 -2.64 -11.76 4.51
CA GLU A 283 -2.05 -11.27 5.76
C GLU A 283 -2.52 -9.84 6.06
N ALA A 284 -3.16 -9.62 7.21
CA ALA A 284 -3.42 -8.32 7.77
C ALA A 284 -2.22 -7.85 8.58
N VAL A 285 -1.88 -6.57 8.49
CA VAL A 285 -0.81 -5.90 9.23
C VAL A 285 -1.42 -4.93 10.20
N MET A 286 -0.98 -4.97 11.46
CA MET A 286 -1.51 -4.17 12.55
C MET A 286 -0.37 -3.48 13.30
N ALA A 287 -0.48 -2.17 13.50
CA ALA A 287 0.47 -1.35 14.24
C ALA A 287 -0.24 -0.56 15.33
N TYR A 288 0.52 -0.12 16.33
CA TYR A 288 0.08 0.82 17.35
C TYR A 288 1.18 1.85 17.61
N SER A 289 0.78 3.10 17.80
CA SER A 289 1.67 4.15 18.26
C SER A 289 0.99 5.01 19.33
N GLY A 290 1.68 5.29 20.42
CA GLY A 290 1.31 6.32 21.40
C GLY A 290 1.84 7.70 21.04
N ALA A 291 2.67 7.80 20.00
CA ALA A 291 3.28 9.03 19.50
C ALA A 291 2.52 9.65 18.32
N GLY A 292 1.22 9.40 18.23
CA GLY A 292 0.35 9.98 17.22
C GLY A 292 0.54 9.42 15.82
N PHE A 293 0.04 10.17 14.82
CA PHE A 293 0.09 9.76 13.42
C PHE A 293 1.52 9.64 12.88
N GLY A 294 2.42 10.53 13.28
CA GLY A 294 3.82 10.47 12.86
C GLY A 294 4.51 9.20 13.32
N GLY A 295 4.32 8.82 14.60
CA GLY A 295 4.86 7.57 15.14
C GLY A 295 4.28 6.33 14.44
N LEU A 296 2.98 6.36 14.12
CA LEU A 296 2.36 5.26 13.37
C LEU A 296 2.89 5.16 11.93
N SER A 297 3.04 6.30 11.24
CA SER A 297 3.66 6.32 9.90
C SER A 297 5.07 5.74 9.93
N ALA A 298 5.88 6.09 10.94
CA ALA A 298 7.23 5.53 11.11
C ALA A 298 7.21 3.99 11.28
N CYS A 299 6.24 3.45 12.05
CA CYS A 299 6.06 1.99 12.17
C CYS A 299 5.81 1.31 10.82
N PHE A 300 4.89 1.85 10.01
CA PHE A 300 4.58 1.31 8.69
C PHE A 300 5.71 1.52 7.68
N HIS A 301 6.35 2.70 7.67
CA HIS A 301 7.45 2.98 6.76
C HIS A 301 8.61 2.00 6.98
N ARG A 302 9.00 1.80 8.25
CA ARG A 302 10.03 0.82 8.60
C ARG A 302 9.61 -0.61 8.22
N TYR A 303 8.36 -0.99 8.50
CA TYR A 303 7.82 -2.29 8.10
C TYR A 303 7.92 -2.52 6.59
N VAL A 304 7.49 -1.56 5.78
CA VAL A 304 7.55 -1.67 4.32
C VAL A 304 8.99 -1.80 3.83
N ASN A 305 9.89 -0.95 4.34
CA ASN A 305 11.28 -0.91 3.90
C ASN A 305 12.09 -2.15 4.31
N GLU A 306 11.83 -2.73 5.49
CA GLU A 306 12.65 -3.83 6.03
C GLU A 306 12.02 -5.21 5.85
N HIS A 307 10.68 -5.31 5.78
CA HIS A 307 9.98 -6.59 5.86
C HIS A 307 9.03 -6.88 4.70
N LEU A 308 8.74 -5.89 3.85
CA LEU A 308 7.77 -6.06 2.78
C LEU A 308 8.39 -6.04 1.38
N ILE A 309 9.11 -4.97 1.01
CA ILE A 309 9.68 -4.85 -0.34
C ILE A 309 10.73 -5.93 -0.62
N PRO A 310 10.98 -6.25 -1.91
CA PRO A 310 11.99 -7.27 -2.26
C PRO A 310 13.36 -6.98 -1.62
N PRO A 311 14.02 -8.00 -1.02
CA PRO A 311 15.28 -7.80 -0.29
C PRO A 311 16.40 -7.15 -1.11
N ASP A 312 16.46 -7.45 -2.41
CA ASP A 312 17.46 -6.87 -3.34
C ASP A 312 17.31 -5.35 -3.52
N TRP A 313 16.19 -4.78 -3.11
CA TRP A 313 15.87 -3.36 -3.21
C TRP A 313 15.79 -2.64 -1.87
N GLN A 314 15.96 -3.35 -0.76
CA GLN A 314 16.07 -2.74 0.58
C GLN A 314 17.38 -1.96 0.69
N GLY A 315 17.33 -0.74 1.20
CA GLY A 315 18.51 0.15 1.31
C GLY A 315 19.14 0.56 -0.03
N ARG A 316 18.60 0.16 -1.17
CA ARG A 316 19.16 0.45 -2.49
C ARG A 316 18.58 1.74 -3.07
N PRO A 317 19.42 2.68 -3.59
CA PRO A 317 18.95 3.86 -4.29
C PRO A 317 18.09 3.54 -5.50
N ARG A 318 17.09 4.39 -5.77
CA ARG A 318 16.32 4.34 -7.02
C ARG A 318 17.01 5.23 -8.05
N PRO A 319 17.10 4.81 -9.33
CA PRO A 319 17.68 5.63 -10.38
C PRO A 319 16.77 6.83 -10.70
N ILE A 320 17.36 7.94 -11.13
CA ILE A 320 16.60 9.07 -11.68
C ILE A 320 16.01 8.65 -13.03
N VAL A 321 14.68 8.57 -13.08
CA VAL A 321 13.93 8.07 -14.24
C VAL A 321 13.72 9.19 -15.26
N TYR A 322 13.83 8.87 -16.55
CA TYR A 322 13.19 9.60 -17.65
C TYR A 322 12.16 8.67 -18.29
N ASN A 323 10.88 8.99 -18.16
CA ASN A 323 9.80 8.25 -18.81
C ASN A 323 9.39 8.96 -20.10
N SER A 324 9.20 8.19 -21.19
CA SER A 324 8.91 8.74 -22.51
C SER A 324 7.44 9.13 -22.73
N TRP A 325 6.51 8.73 -21.82
CA TRP A 325 5.06 8.84 -22.10
C TRP A 325 4.62 10.26 -22.39
N GLU A 326 4.68 11.18 -21.44
CA GLU A 326 4.29 12.58 -21.68
C GLU A 326 5.22 13.31 -22.66
N GLY A 327 6.40 12.74 -22.94
CA GLY A 327 7.35 13.27 -23.91
C GLY A 327 6.99 13.00 -25.39
N CYS A 328 6.32 11.87 -25.67
CA CYS A 328 6.02 11.49 -27.04
C CYS A 328 4.82 10.57 -27.24
N MET A 329 4.20 10.06 -26.16
CA MET A 329 3.09 9.10 -26.21
C MET A 329 3.36 7.99 -27.26
N PHE A 330 2.42 7.71 -28.15
CA PHE A 330 2.58 6.71 -29.22
C PHE A 330 3.41 7.19 -30.41
N ASP A 331 3.69 8.51 -30.54
CA ASP A 331 4.43 9.09 -31.67
C ASP A 331 5.93 9.06 -31.41
N PHE A 332 6.57 7.92 -31.68
CA PHE A 332 8.03 7.81 -31.59
C PHE A 332 8.64 6.91 -32.68
N THR A 333 9.91 7.14 -32.91
CA THR A 333 10.82 6.30 -33.67
C THR A 333 12.09 6.08 -32.84
N GLU A 334 12.89 5.08 -33.16
CA GLU A 334 14.19 4.85 -32.50
C GLU A 334 15.05 6.11 -32.44
N SER A 335 15.11 6.88 -33.55
CA SER A 335 15.89 8.12 -33.63
C SER A 335 15.38 9.20 -32.66
N LYS A 336 14.04 9.33 -32.49
CA LYS A 336 13.43 10.26 -31.53
C LYS A 336 13.75 9.84 -30.10
N LEU A 337 13.62 8.55 -29.77
CA LEU A 337 13.94 8.02 -28.44
C LEU A 337 15.42 8.22 -28.09
N LEU A 338 16.34 7.95 -29.02
CA LEU A 338 17.77 8.18 -28.81
C LEU A 338 18.13 9.66 -28.65
N ARG A 339 17.38 10.58 -29.29
CA ARG A 339 17.54 12.02 -29.08
C ARG A 339 17.09 12.42 -27.67
N LEU A 340 15.92 11.94 -27.23
CA LEU A 340 15.42 12.14 -25.87
C LEU A 340 16.37 11.55 -24.83
N GLY A 341 16.87 10.33 -25.05
CA GLY A 341 17.82 9.67 -24.17
C GLY A 341 19.14 10.45 -24.03
N ARG A 342 19.70 10.98 -25.13
CA ARG A 342 20.90 11.84 -25.06
C ARG A 342 20.64 13.10 -24.23
N ALA A 343 19.51 13.76 -24.43
CA ALA A 343 19.15 14.95 -23.67
C ALA A 343 18.96 14.62 -22.18
N ALA A 344 18.24 13.53 -21.86
CA ALA A 344 18.03 13.07 -20.50
C ALA A 344 19.37 12.75 -19.80
N LYS A 345 20.28 12.03 -20.48
CA LYS A 345 21.60 11.71 -19.93
C LYS A 345 22.44 12.94 -19.66
N GLN A 346 22.46 13.90 -20.59
CA GLN A 346 23.22 15.15 -20.44
C GLN A 346 22.74 15.97 -19.23
N LEU A 347 21.50 15.80 -18.81
CA LEU A 347 20.86 16.51 -17.70
C LEU A 347 20.87 15.71 -16.38
N GLY A 348 21.46 14.50 -16.36
CA GLY A 348 21.69 13.73 -15.14
C GLY A 348 20.73 12.58 -14.91
N CYS A 349 19.80 12.27 -15.83
CA CYS A 349 18.98 11.06 -15.72
C CYS A 349 19.84 9.78 -15.85
N GLU A 350 19.39 8.70 -15.26
CA GLU A 350 20.12 7.43 -15.14
C GLU A 350 19.43 6.28 -15.83
N LEU A 351 18.09 6.33 -15.92
CA LEU A 351 17.24 5.31 -16.51
C LEU A 351 16.31 5.93 -17.55
N PHE A 352 16.25 5.32 -18.73
CA PHE A 352 15.29 5.65 -19.78
C PHE A 352 14.22 4.57 -19.86
N VAL A 353 12.96 4.94 -19.61
CA VAL A 353 11.80 4.06 -19.71
C VAL A 353 11.08 4.31 -21.03
N LEU A 354 11.02 3.31 -21.90
CA LEU A 354 10.12 3.27 -23.05
C LEU A 354 8.74 2.83 -22.57
N ASP A 355 7.81 3.78 -22.55
CA ASP A 355 6.41 3.55 -22.14
C ASP A 355 5.59 2.89 -23.26
N ASP A 356 4.26 2.92 -23.22
CA ASP A 356 3.34 2.24 -24.14
C ASP A 356 3.61 2.55 -25.63
N GLY A 357 3.34 1.59 -26.52
CA GLY A 357 3.38 1.77 -27.98
C GLY A 357 4.54 1.11 -28.71
N TRP A 358 5.38 0.31 -28.05
CA TRP A 358 6.56 -0.32 -28.67
C TRP A 358 6.28 -1.65 -29.41
N PHE A 359 5.08 -2.22 -29.26
CA PHE A 359 4.72 -3.55 -29.78
C PHE A 359 3.58 -3.52 -30.78
N GLY A 360 3.44 -4.59 -31.58
CA GLY A 360 2.35 -4.82 -32.53
C GLY A 360 2.08 -3.65 -33.46
N LYS A 361 0.82 -3.29 -33.62
CA LYS A 361 0.33 -2.11 -34.37
C LYS A 361 -0.06 -0.95 -33.42
N ARG A 362 0.44 -0.95 -32.17
CA ARG A 362 0.04 -0.03 -31.11
C ARG A 362 0.48 1.40 -31.38
N ASN A 363 -0.37 2.11 -32.10
CA ASN A 363 -0.25 3.56 -32.35
C ASN A 363 -1.33 4.37 -31.61
N SER A 364 -2.17 3.69 -30.87
CA SER A 364 -3.19 4.20 -29.96
C SER A 364 -3.49 3.11 -28.90
N ASP A 365 -4.30 3.42 -27.92
CA ASP A 365 -4.75 2.48 -26.89
C ASP A 365 -5.87 1.53 -27.34
N THR A 366 -6.28 1.59 -28.62
CA THR A 366 -7.41 0.80 -29.15
C THR A 366 -7.01 -0.56 -29.73
N THR A 367 -5.71 -0.89 -29.82
CA THR A 367 -5.24 -2.08 -30.55
C THR A 367 -4.01 -2.72 -29.91
N SER A 368 -3.78 -3.99 -30.25
CA SER A 368 -2.55 -4.78 -30.03
C SER A 368 -2.15 -5.06 -28.60
N LEU A 369 -2.93 -4.66 -27.59
CA LEU A 369 -2.61 -5.05 -26.21
C LEU A 369 -2.71 -6.57 -26.06
N GLY A 370 -1.66 -7.19 -25.51
CA GLY A 370 -1.46 -8.64 -25.51
C GLY A 370 -0.45 -9.14 -26.54
N ASP A 371 -0.23 -8.41 -27.64
CA ASP A 371 0.69 -8.79 -28.72
C ASP A 371 2.11 -8.27 -28.46
N TYR A 372 2.82 -8.82 -27.51
CA TYR A 372 4.17 -8.32 -27.13
C TYR A 372 5.24 -8.69 -28.17
N THR A 373 4.98 -8.34 -29.44
CA THR A 373 5.92 -8.47 -30.54
C THR A 373 6.43 -7.08 -30.93
N VAL A 374 7.74 -6.89 -30.97
CA VAL A 374 8.35 -5.58 -31.22
C VAL A 374 7.88 -4.97 -32.53
N ASN A 375 7.51 -3.69 -32.51
CA ASN A 375 7.17 -2.95 -33.73
C ASN A 375 8.45 -2.52 -34.46
N GLU A 376 8.90 -3.32 -35.43
CA GLU A 376 10.14 -3.09 -36.17
C GLU A 376 10.13 -1.80 -37.02
N LYS A 377 8.94 -1.24 -37.35
CA LYS A 377 8.85 0.05 -38.05
C LYS A 377 9.25 1.20 -37.14
N LYS A 378 8.87 1.13 -35.87
CA LYS A 378 9.27 2.12 -34.86
C LYS A 378 10.71 1.87 -34.36
N LEU A 379 11.08 0.60 -34.19
CA LEU A 379 12.33 0.12 -33.59
C LEU A 379 13.04 -0.85 -34.56
N PRO A 380 13.71 -0.37 -35.61
CA PRO A 380 14.36 -1.24 -36.59
C PRO A 380 15.47 -2.12 -36.02
N GLY A 381 16.11 -1.69 -34.91
CA GLY A 381 17.12 -2.46 -34.18
C GLY A 381 16.55 -3.38 -33.11
N GLY A 382 15.22 -3.43 -32.99
CA GLY A 382 14.53 -4.12 -31.89
C GLY A 382 14.81 -3.50 -30.54
N LEU A 383 14.27 -4.12 -29.49
CA LEU A 383 14.52 -3.67 -28.09
C LEU A 383 15.99 -3.84 -27.68
N ARG A 384 16.65 -4.91 -28.15
CA ARG A 384 18.08 -5.13 -27.89
C ARG A 384 18.91 -3.98 -28.45
N GLY A 385 18.73 -3.65 -29.73
CA GLY A 385 19.50 -2.58 -30.38
C GLY A 385 19.26 -1.20 -29.76
N LEU A 386 18.01 -0.90 -29.34
CA LEU A 386 17.71 0.32 -28.61
C LEU A 386 18.37 0.32 -27.23
N GLY A 387 18.23 -0.77 -26.45
CA GLY A 387 18.77 -0.88 -25.09
C GLY A 387 20.30 -0.79 -25.09
N GLU A 388 21.01 -1.45 -26.03
CA GLU A 388 22.46 -1.38 -26.14
C GLU A 388 22.93 0.06 -26.47
N LYS A 389 22.20 0.78 -27.33
CA LYS A 389 22.50 2.21 -27.64
C LYS A 389 22.28 3.12 -26.45
N LEU A 390 21.24 2.90 -25.66
CA LEU A 390 21.00 3.64 -24.43
C LEU A 390 22.07 3.33 -23.38
N ASN A 391 22.43 2.06 -23.22
CA ASN A 391 23.48 1.64 -22.29
C ASN A 391 24.86 2.25 -22.70
N ALA A 392 25.15 2.32 -23.99
CA ALA A 392 26.36 2.96 -24.50
C ALA A 392 26.40 4.48 -24.21
N MET A 393 25.26 5.12 -23.98
CA MET A 393 25.16 6.49 -23.49
C MET A 393 25.28 6.61 -21.96
N GLY A 394 25.32 5.47 -21.24
CA GLY A 394 25.32 5.42 -19.78
C GLY A 394 23.93 5.53 -19.14
N LEU A 395 22.87 5.21 -19.88
CA LEU A 395 21.50 5.08 -19.37
C LEU A 395 21.13 3.62 -19.20
N GLN A 396 20.49 3.27 -18.11
CA GLN A 396 19.77 1.99 -17.98
C GLN A 396 18.54 2.02 -18.90
N PHE A 397 18.01 0.83 -19.23
CA PHE A 397 16.85 0.70 -20.10
C PHE A 397 15.68 0.05 -19.36
N GLY A 398 14.51 0.69 -19.40
CA GLY A 398 13.25 0.23 -18.84
C GLY A 398 12.16 0.10 -19.88
N LEU A 399 11.17 -0.75 -19.60
CA LEU A 399 10.08 -1.06 -20.52
C LEU A 399 8.73 -1.12 -19.80
N TRP A 400 7.69 -0.63 -20.44
CA TRP A 400 6.30 -0.69 -19.99
C TRP A 400 5.60 -1.96 -20.51
N PHE A 401 4.74 -2.52 -19.65
CA PHE A 401 3.82 -3.61 -19.97
C PHE A 401 2.46 -3.39 -19.30
N GLU A 402 1.39 -3.87 -19.96
CA GLU A 402 0.06 -4.03 -19.36
C GLU A 402 -0.45 -5.45 -19.63
N PRO A 403 0.10 -6.48 -19.00
CA PRO A 403 -0.07 -7.86 -19.45
C PRO A 403 -1.34 -8.54 -18.93
N GLU A 404 -2.05 -7.91 -17.99
CA GLU A 404 -3.32 -8.43 -17.46
C GLU A 404 -4.50 -8.16 -18.39
N SER A 405 -4.27 -7.40 -19.47
CA SER A 405 -5.31 -6.93 -20.38
C SER A 405 -5.05 -7.34 -21.82
N VAL A 406 -6.11 -7.35 -22.63
CA VAL A 406 -6.06 -7.68 -24.07
C VAL A 406 -6.98 -6.74 -24.85
N SER A 407 -6.52 -6.25 -26.00
CA SER A 407 -7.38 -5.51 -26.93
C SER A 407 -8.22 -6.49 -27.76
N PRO A 408 -9.53 -6.25 -27.98
CA PRO A 408 -10.30 -7.01 -28.97
C PRO A 408 -9.67 -6.99 -30.36
N ASP A 409 -9.00 -5.89 -30.74
CA ASP A 409 -8.17 -5.80 -31.95
C ASP A 409 -6.71 -6.16 -31.63
N SER A 410 -6.45 -7.42 -31.31
CA SER A 410 -5.12 -8.03 -31.16
C SER A 410 -5.05 -9.40 -31.80
N GLU A 411 -3.86 -9.87 -32.15
CA GLU A 411 -3.66 -11.24 -32.64
C GLU A 411 -3.95 -12.25 -31.52
N LEU A 412 -3.57 -11.95 -30.28
CA LEU A 412 -3.86 -12.79 -29.12
C LEU A 412 -5.36 -13.04 -28.97
N TYR A 413 -6.17 -11.99 -29.00
CA TYR A 413 -7.63 -12.15 -28.85
C TYR A 413 -8.26 -12.89 -30.02
N ARG A 414 -7.78 -12.69 -31.28
CA ARG A 414 -8.26 -13.43 -32.44
C ARG A 414 -7.97 -14.94 -32.36
N GLN A 415 -6.82 -15.32 -31.77
CA GLN A 415 -6.43 -16.72 -31.59
C GLN A 415 -7.11 -17.35 -30.37
N HIS A 416 -7.26 -16.61 -29.30
CA HIS A 416 -7.76 -17.07 -28.00
C HIS A 416 -8.80 -16.12 -27.41
N PRO A 417 -9.97 -15.94 -28.03
CA PRO A 417 -11.01 -15.08 -27.49
C PRO A 417 -11.49 -15.56 -26.10
N ASP A 418 -11.46 -16.87 -25.87
CA ASP A 418 -11.82 -17.53 -24.61
C ASP A 418 -10.84 -17.27 -23.46
N TRP A 419 -9.70 -16.63 -23.71
CA TRP A 419 -8.75 -16.24 -22.67
C TRP A 419 -9.11 -14.92 -21.99
N ALA A 420 -10.04 -14.15 -22.54
CA ALA A 420 -10.57 -12.97 -21.89
C ALA A 420 -11.66 -13.32 -20.85
N LEU A 421 -11.81 -12.44 -19.86
CA LEU A 421 -12.95 -12.49 -18.95
C LEU A 421 -14.20 -11.95 -19.66
N HIS A 422 -15.21 -12.80 -19.81
CA HIS A 422 -16.49 -12.49 -20.45
C HIS A 422 -17.65 -12.49 -19.45
N ASP A 423 -18.75 -11.83 -19.81
CA ASP A 423 -19.99 -11.93 -19.06
C ASP A 423 -20.51 -13.37 -19.06
N VAL A 424 -20.75 -13.93 -17.89
CA VAL A 424 -21.16 -15.33 -17.70
C VAL A 424 -22.52 -15.68 -18.33
N LEU A 425 -23.34 -14.69 -18.64
CA LEU A 425 -24.63 -14.85 -19.31
C LEU A 425 -24.54 -14.56 -20.82
N GLY A 426 -23.32 -14.29 -21.36
CA GLY A 426 -23.11 -14.01 -22.77
C GLY A 426 -23.63 -12.64 -23.23
N ARG A 427 -23.74 -11.67 -22.33
CA ARG A 427 -24.02 -10.29 -22.68
C ARG A 427 -22.80 -9.64 -23.32
N GLU A 428 -23.00 -8.51 -23.99
CA GLU A 428 -21.92 -7.71 -24.53
C GLU A 428 -20.94 -7.31 -23.40
N ASP A 429 -19.65 -7.54 -23.64
CA ASP A 429 -18.62 -7.21 -22.67
C ASP A 429 -18.40 -5.69 -22.57
N LEU A 430 -18.28 -5.22 -21.34
CA LEU A 430 -17.96 -3.83 -21.09
C LEU A 430 -16.45 -3.62 -21.28
N LEU A 431 -16.08 -2.67 -22.12
CA LEU A 431 -14.70 -2.27 -22.31
C LEU A 431 -14.32 -1.15 -21.34
N GLY A 432 -13.11 -1.23 -20.80
CA GLY A 432 -12.45 -0.11 -20.13
C GLY A 432 -11.18 0.20 -20.90
N ARG A 433 -10.97 1.45 -21.34
CA ARG A 433 -9.83 1.87 -22.19
C ARG A 433 -9.66 0.98 -23.44
N HIS A 434 -10.79 0.60 -24.07
CA HIS A 434 -10.85 -0.26 -25.26
C HIS A 434 -10.27 -1.68 -25.07
N GLN A 435 -10.23 -2.18 -23.84
CA GLN A 435 -9.62 -3.48 -23.53
C GLN A 435 -10.49 -4.35 -22.60
N LEU A 436 -10.21 -5.64 -22.62
CA LEU A 436 -10.72 -6.67 -21.72
C LEU A 436 -9.60 -7.12 -20.78
N LEU A 437 -9.93 -7.78 -19.67
CA LEU A 437 -8.97 -8.50 -18.84
C LEU A 437 -8.79 -9.93 -19.35
N LEU A 438 -7.57 -10.42 -19.31
CA LEU A 438 -7.26 -11.83 -19.47
C LEU A 438 -7.71 -12.60 -18.22
N ASP A 439 -8.15 -13.84 -18.41
CA ASP A 439 -8.57 -14.71 -17.31
C ASP A 439 -7.37 -15.39 -16.65
N LEU A 440 -6.76 -14.72 -15.66
CA LEU A 440 -5.62 -15.24 -14.91
C LEU A 440 -5.96 -16.46 -14.03
N THR A 441 -7.22 -16.87 -13.95
CA THR A 441 -7.57 -18.14 -13.28
C THR A 441 -7.12 -19.34 -14.11
N LYS A 442 -6.93 -19.17 -15.44
CA LYS A 442 -6.51 -20.19 -16.39
C LYS A 442 -4.98 -20.37 -16.36
N PRO A 443 -4.47 -21.60 -16.13
CA PRO A 443 -3.03 -21.86 -16.16
C PRO A 443 -2.37 -21.50 -17.50
N GLU A 444 -3.02 -21.80 -18.64
CA GLU A 444 -2.52 -21.54 -19.98
C GLU A 444 -2.33 -20.03 -20.25
N VAL A 445 -3.19 -19.19 -19.70
CA VAL A 445 -3.04 -17.72 -19.79
C VAL A 445 -1.83 -17.23 -18.99
N ARG A 446 -1.65 -17.76 -17.77
CA ARG A 446 -0.48 -17.45 -16.95
C ARG A 446 0.82 -17.92 -17.62
N ASP A 447 0.83 -19.13 -18.18
CA ASP A 447 1.99 -19.67 -18.89
C ASP A 447 2.37 -18.79 -20.09
N TYR A 448 1.40 -18.38 -20.91
CA TYR A 448 1.60 -17.45 -22.01
C TYR A 448 2.24 -16.12 -21.53
N LEU A 449 1.72 -15.52 -20.45
CA LEU A 449 2.25 -14.26 -19.93
C LEU A 449 3.68 -14.40 -19.40
N VAL A 450 3.97 -15.50 -18.71
CA VAL A 450 5.33 -15.78 -18.21
C VAL A 450 6.31 -15.98 -19.37
N GLU A 451 5.91 -16.71 -20.42
CA GLU A 451 6.76 -16.94 -21.58
C GLU A 451 6.95 -15.67 -22.41
N SER A 452 5.88 -14.94 -22.72
CA SER A 452 5.95 -13.76 -23.58
C SER A 452 6.70 -12.60 -22.91
N VAL A 453 6.31 -12.23 -21.68
CA VAL A 453 6.97 -11.13 -20.93
C VAL A 453 8.40 -11.55 -20.54
N GLY A 454 8.57 -12.76 -19.99
CA GLY A 454 9.89 -13.27 -19.62
C GLY A 454 10.84 -13.32 -20.81
N GLY A 455 10.37 -13.80 -21.97
CA GLY A 455 11.16 -13.83 -23.21
C GLY A 455 11.61 -12.44 -23.68
N ILE A 456 10.75 -11.42 -23.55
CA ILE A 456 11.14 -10.04 -23.85
C ILE A 456 12.20 -9.55 -22.85
N LEU A 457 12.02 -9.78 -21.55
CA LEU A 457 12.99 -9.36 -20.53
C LEU A 457 14.37 -9.99 -20.75
N ASP A 458 14.43 -11.24 -21.22
CA ASP A 458 15.69 -11.95 -21.50
C ASP A 458 16.27 -11.56 -22.86
N SER A 459 15.50 -10.96 -23.76
CA SER A 459 15.91 -10.61 -25.12
C SER A 459 16.75 -9.32 -25.22
N ALA A 460 16.69 -8.43 -24.23
CA ALA A 460 17.31 -7.11 -24.26
C ALA A 460 17.85 -6.73 -22.86
N PRO A 461 18.74 -5.73 -22.74
CA PRO A 461 19.32 -5.32 -21.45
C PRO A 461 18.32 -4.46 -20.64
N ILE A 462 17.18 -5.06 -20.26
CA ILE A 462 16.12 -4.41 -19.51
C ILE A 462 16.41 -4.54 -18.01
N SER A 463 16.45 -3.43 -17.31
CA SER A 463 16.71 -3.34 -15.85
C SER A 463 15.54 -2.76 -15.05
N TYR A 464 14.45 -2.37 -15.73
CA TYR A 464 13.28 -1.78 -15.11
C TYR A 464 12.02 -2.16 -15.90
N VAL A 465 10.95 -2.43 -15.17
CA VAL A 465 9.63 -2.71 -15.75
C VAL A 465 8.59 -1.81 -15.06
N LYS A 466 7.80 -1.09 -15.87
CA LYS A 466 6.54 -0.49 -15.42
C LYS A 466 5.41 -1.44 -15.77
N TRP A 467 4.81 -2.05 -14.74
CA TRP A 467 3.70 -3.00 -14.87
C TRP A 467 2.38 -2.29 -14.61
N ASP A 468 1.60 -2.11 -15.65
CA ASP A 468 0.37 -1.34 -15.63
C ASP A 468 -0.90 -2.22 -15.69
N MET A 469 -2.03 -1.67 -15.24
CA MET A 469 -3.36 -2.23 -15.37
C MET A 469 -4.40 -1.12 -15.40
N ASN A 470 -4.97 -0.84 -16.58
CA ASN A 470 -5.84 0.31 -16.81
C ASN A 470 -7.35 -0.04 -16.85
N ARG A 471 -7.72 -1.22 -16.40
CA ARG A 471 -9.11 -1.68 -16.41
C ARG A 471 -9.49 -2.39 -15.12
N HIS A 472 -10.59 -1.98 -14.49
CA HIS A 472 -11.17 -2.70 -13.35
C HIS A 472 -11.76 -4.06 -13.77
N SER A 473 -11.79 -5.02 -12.85
CA SER A 473 -12.42 -6.31 -13.06
C SER A 473 -13.94 -6.21 -12.97
N CYS A 474 -14.63 -6.88 -13.90
CA CYS A 474 -16.07 -7.13 -13.82
C CYS A 474 -16.39 -8.55 -13.29
N ALA A 475 -15.38 -9.36 -12.95
CA ALA A 475 -15.57 -10.63 -12.27
C ALA A 475 -16.16 -10.42 -10.87
N LEU A 476 -16.74 -11.45 -10.29
CA LEU A 476 -17.41 -11.39 -9.00
C LEU A 476 -16.71 -12.27 -7.95
N GLY A 477 -16.68 -11.79 -6.73
CA GLY A 477 -16.35 -12.53 -5.51
C GLY A 477 -15.15 -13.50 -5.64
N ALA A 478 -15.41 -14.79 -5.56
CA ALA A 478 -14.38 -15.83 -5.59
C ALA A 478 -13.54 -15.85 -6.89
N GLN A 479 -14.15 -15.50 -8.03
CA GLN A 479 -13.42 -15.38 -9.30
C GLN A 479 -12.40 -14.23 -9.25
N GLN A 480 -12.74 -13.10 -8.62
CA GLN A 480 -11.77 -12.02 -8.39
C GLN A 480 -10.60 -12.49 -7.53
N HIS A 481 -10.88 -13.24 -6.46
CA HIS A 481 -9.82 -13.78 -5.61
C HIS A 481 -8.91 -14.75 -6.37
N ALA A 482 -9.48 -15.67 -7.15
CA ALA A 482 -8.72 -16.59 -8.00
C ALA A 482 -7.86 -15.84 -9.04
N PHE A 483 -8.38 -14.74 -9.62
CA PHE A 483 -7.62 -13.86 -10.52
C PHE A 483 -6.38 -13.26 -9.81
N ILE A 484 -6.53 -12.76 -8.58
CA ILE A 484 -5.40 -12.21 -7.81
C ILE A 484 -4.36 -13.29 -7.47
N LEU A 485 -4.79 -14.50 -7.14
CA LEU A 485 -3.84 -15.62 -6.97
C LEU A 485 -3.07 -15.90 -8.27
N GLY A 486 -3.75 -15.84 -9.41
CA GLY A 486 -3.14 -15.95 -10.73
C GLY A 486 -2.14 -14.82 -11.03
N LEU A 487 -2.48 -13.58 -10.69
CA LEU A 487 -1.57 -12.44 -10.80
C LEU A 487 -0.28 -12.67 -10.00
N TYR A 488 -0.41 -13.09 -8.75
CA TYR A 488 0.75 -13.35 -7.90
C TYR A 488 1.60 -14.52 -8.40
N ASP A 489 0.99 -15.54 -9.00
CA ASP A 489 1.72 -16.62 -9.67
C ASP A 489 2.56 -16.08 -10.85
N VAL A 490 1.97 -15.28 -11.72
CA VAL A 490 2.66 -14.65 -12.85
C VAL A 490 3.82 -13.77 -12.38
N LEU A 491 3.57 -12.87 -11.41
CA LEU A 491 4.61 -11.99 -10.87
C LEU A 491 5.78 -12.77 -10.24
N ARG A 492 5.49 -13.83 -9.47
CA ARG A 492 6.52 -14.70 -8.90
C ARG A 492 7.38 -15.35 -9.97
N ARG A 493 6.76 -15.92 -10.98
CA ARG A 493 7.45 -16.66 -12.06
C ARG A 493 8.27 -15.74 -12.95
N ILE A 494 7.87 -14.48 -13.12
CA ILE A 494 8.62 -13.49 -13.92
C ILE A 494 9.74 -12.85 -13.10
N PHE A 495 9.44 -12.32 -11.91
CA PHE A 495 10.36 -11.41 -11.21
C PHE A 495 11.23 -12.05 -10.14
N LEU A 496 10.82 -13.14 -9.45
CA LEU A 496 11.72 -13.79 -8.49
C LEU A 496 13.01 -14.35 -9.13
N PRO A 497 12.99 -14.88 -10.37
CA PRO A 497 14.23 -15.26 -11.05
C PRO A 497 15.06 -14.07 -11.57
N ARG A 498 14.54 -12.83 -11.53
CA ARG A 498 15.16 -11.61 -12.06
C ARG A 498 15.21 -10.48 -11.03
N PRO A 499 15.83 -10.71 -9.84
CA PRO A 499 15.79 -9.76 -8.71
C PRO A 499 16.49 -8.43 -9.03
N GLN A 500 17.33 -8.39 -10.06
CA GLN A 500 18.02 -7.18 -10.54
C GLN A 500 17.08 -6.20 -11.26
N ILE A 501 15.91 -6.65 -11.73
CA ILE A 501 14.94 -5.78 -12.43
C ILE A 501 14.13 -5.00 -11.38
N LEU A 502 14.19 -3.68 -11.48
CA LEU A 502 13.34 -2.80 -10.71
C LEU A 502 11.92 -2.83 -11.27
N LEU A 503 11.00 -3.40 -10.52
CA LEU A 503 9.58 -3.38 -10.86
C LEU A 503 8.91 -2.14 -10.27
N GLU A 504 8.23 -1.37 -11.10
CA GLU A 504 7.28 -0.34 -10.69
C GLU A 504 5.87 -0.80 -11.04
N SER A 505 5.00 -0.91 -10.05
CA SER A 505 3.58 -1.14 -10.29
C SER A 505 2.88 0.15 -10.68
N CYS A 506 2.01 0.07 -11.68
CA CYS A 506 1.06 1.10 -12.07
C CYS A 506 -0.32 0.46 -12.26
N SER A 507 -1.37 1.21 -12.04
CA SER A 507 -2.73 0.77 -12.35
C SER A 507 -3.60 1.99 -12.59
N SER A 508 -3.43 2.64 -13.74
CA SER A 508 -3.96 4.00 -13.93
C SER A 508 -3.58 4.88 -12.73
N GLY A 509 -2.30 5.02 -12.47
CA GLY A 509 -1.81 5.62 -11.23
C GLY A 509 -1.85 4.66 -10.04
N GLY A 510 -2.34 5.13 -8.91
CA GLY A 510 -2.34 4.44 -7.63
C GLY A 510 -3.48 3.47 -7.37
N ASN A 511 -4.18 2.95 -8.40
CA ASN A 511 -5.33 2.05 -8.21
C ASN A 511 -5.00 0.73 -7.48
N ARG A 512 -3.71 0.34 -7.44
CA ARG A 512 -3.20 -0.80 -6.65
C ARG A 512 -2.01 -0.38 -5.78
N PHE A 513 -2.09 0.77 -5.13
CA PHE A 513 -1.08 1.16 -4.15
C PHE A 513 -1.35 0.44 -2.83
N ASP A 514 -0.84 -0.77 -2.71
CA ASP A 514 -1.10 -1.68 -1.59
C ASP A 514 0.12 -2.54 -1.23
N CYS A 515 0.07 -3.15 -0.05
CA CYS A 515 1.14 -4.02 0.45
C CYS A 515 1.31 -5.32 -0.36
N GLY A 516 0.27 -5.79 -1.06
CA GLY A 516 0.36 -6.98 -1.91
C GLY A 516 1.26 -6.73 -3.12
N MET A 517 1.10 -5.58 -3.82
CA MET A 517 1.99 -5.18 -4.91
C MET A 517 3.38 -4.78 -4.41
N LEU A 518 3.49 -4.08 -3.28
CA LEU A 518 4.79 -3.72 -2.69
C LEU A 518 5.66 -4.94 -2.34
N TRP A 519 5.07 -6.09 -2.12
CA TRP A 519 5.83 -7.33 -1.91
C TRP A 519 6.66 -7.75 -3.13
N PHE A 520 6.23 -7.38 -4.34
CA PHE A 520 6.91 -7.64 -5.61
C PHE A 520 7.64 -6.41 -6.15
N SER A 521 7.07 -5.23 -5.92
CA SER A 521 7.43 -3.96 -6.53
C SER A 521 7.89 -2.99 -5.45
N PRO A 522 9.16 -2.61 -5.37
CA PRO A 522 9.65 -1.75 -4.30
C PRO A 522 9.16 -0.30 -4.40
N GLN A 523 8.49 0.05 -5.50
CA GLN A 523 7.85 1.35 -5.73
C GLN A 523 6.60 1.20 -6.59
N ILE A 524 5.67 2.14 -6.43
CA ILE A 524 4.40 2.19 -7.17
C ILE A 524 4.19 3.61 -7.68
N TRP A 525 3.74 3.74 -8.93
CA TRP A 525 3.29 5.02 -9.49
C TRP A 525 2.05 5.48 -8.72
N CYS A 526 2.15 6.57 -7.95
CA CYS A 526 1.11 6.90 -6.98
C CYS A 526 -0.10 7.61 -7.59
N SER A 527 0.06 8.29 -8.72
CA SER A 527 -1.05 8.90 -9.46
C SER A 527 -0.63 9.29 -10.88
N ASP A 528 -1.57 9.15 -11.84
CA ASP A 528 -1.44 9.74 -13.18
C ASP A 528 -1.63 11.26 -13.16
N ASP A 529 -2.10 11.85 -12.05
CA ASP A 529 -2.01 13.30 -11.86
C ASP A 529 -0.56 13.67 -11.56
N THR A 530 0.05 14.36 -12.51
CA THR A 530 1.43 14.83 -12.42
C THR A 530 1.52 16.31 -12.03
N ASP A 531 0.38 16.97 -11.75
CA ASP A 531 0.38 18.34 -11.22
C ASP A 531 0.95 18.38 -9.80
N ALA A 532 1.98 19.20 -9.58
CA ALA A 532 2.68 19.25 -8.31
C ALA A 532 1.79 19.71 -7.13
N ILE A 533 0.73 20.45 -7.37
CA ILE A 533 -0.16 20.95 -6.32
C ILE A 533 -1.19 19.89 -5.91
N GLU A 534 -1.79 19.17 -6.89
CA GLU A 534 -2.65 18.01 -6.60
C GLU A 534 -1.85 16.91 -5.89
N ARG A 535 -0.58 16.71 -6.28
CA ARG A 535 0.34 15.75 -5.66
C ARG A 535 0.62 16.04 -4.18
N LEU A 536 0.48 17.28 -3.69
CA LEU A 536 0.63 17.57 -2.26
C LEU A 536 -0.38 16.75 -1.44
N GLU A 537 -1.64 16.70 -1.85
CA GLU A 537 -2.68 15.94 -1.14
C GLU A 537 -2.54 14.42 -1.33
N ILE A 538 -2.22 13.99 -2.56
CA ILE A 538 -2.07 12.56 -2.90
C ILE A 538 -0.87 11.96 -2.16
N GLN A 539 0.29 12.65 -2.16
CA GLN A 539 1.51 12.18 -1.51
C GLN A 539 1.41 12.26 0.02
N GLU A 540 0.76 13.28 0.59
CA GLU A 540 0.49 13.36 2.02
C GLU A 540 -0.38 12.19 2.51
N GLY A 541 -1.50 11.92 1.82
CA GLY A 541 -2.38 10.79 2.14
C GLY A 541 -1.65 9.45 2.02
N THR A 542 -0.83 9.28 0.99
CA THR A 542 -0.02 8.07 0.78
C THR A 542 1.02 7.90 1.90
N ALA A 543 1.71 8.99 2.27
CA ALA A 543 2.77 8.98 3.29
C ALA A 543 2.26 8.75 4.72
N LEU A 544 0.94 8.79 4.96
CA LEU A 544 0.37 8.35 6.25
C LEU A 544 0.62 6.86 6.52
N ILE A 545 0.72 6.06 5.47
CA ILE A 545 0.85 4.59 5.58
C ILE A 545 2.11 4.07 4.87
N TYR A 546 2.46 4.61 3.71
CA TYR A 546 3.53 4.09 2.86
C TYR A 546 4.75 5.02 2.84
N PRO A 547 6.00 4.49 2.82
CA PRO A 547 7.19 5.33 2.83
C PRO A 547 7.34 6.14 1.54
N LEU A 548 8.00 7.30 1.64
CA LEU A 548 8.24 8.17 0.50
C LEU A 548 8.95 7.45 -0.67
N CYS A 549 9.91 6.59 -0.36
CA CYS A 549 10.67 5.82 -1.37
C CYS A 549 9.86 4.74 -2.10
N ALA A 550 8.62 4.49 -1.68
CA ALA A 550 7.69 3.62 -2.39
C ALA A 550 6.81 4.38 -3.41
N MET A 551 6.84 5.71 -3.40
CA MET A 551 6.01 6.56 -4.26
C MET A 551 6.75 7.00 -5.51
N GLY A 552 6.27 6.61 -6.71
CA GLY A 552 6.72 7.18 -7.98
C GLY A 552 6.32 8.65 -8.10
N ALA A 553 7.28 9.55 -8.33
CA ALA A 553 7.04 10.98 -8.45
C ALA A 553 7.92 11.60 -9.53
N HIS A 554 7.29 12.25 -10.54
CA HIS A 554 8.00 12.82 -11.67
C HIS A 554 7.69 14.32 -11.85
N VAL A 555 8.66 15.04 -12.38
CA VAL A 555 8.48 16.39 -12.92
C VAL A 555 7.88 16.26 -14.32
N SER A 556 6.69 16.82 -14.52
CA SER A 556 5.93 16.70 -15.76
C SER A 556 5.85 17.99 -16.58
N VAL A 557 5.10 17.95 -17.67
CA VAL A 557 4.85 19.07 -18.58
C VAL A 557 4.16 20.26 -17.89
N CYS A 558 4.43 21.47 -18.35
CA CYS A 558 3.77 22.70 -17.89
C CYS A 558 3.36 23.56 -19.11
N PRO A 559 2.12 24.07 -19.18
CA PRO A 559 1.00 23.83 -18.25
C PRO A 559 0.69 22.35 -18.09
N ASN A 560 0.25 21.94 -16.89
CA ASN A 560 -0.13 20.54 -16.66
C ASN A 560 -1.32 20.16 -17.56
N HIS A 561 -1.25 19.00 -18.21
CA HIS A 561 -2.26 18.61 -19.20
C HIS A 561 -3.61 18.19 -18.59
N THR A 562 -3.63 17.84 -17.31
CA THR A 562 -4.86 17.42 -16.62
C THR A 562 -5.65 18.61 -16.10
N VAL A 563 -4.98 19.53 -15.39
CA VAL A 563 -5.64 20.65 -14.70
C VAL A 563 -5.34 22.03 -15.34
N GLY A 564 -4.43 22.10 -16.33
CA GLY A 564 -4.06 23.35 -16.99
C GLY A 564 -3.26 24.32 -16.11
N ARG A 565 -2.81 23.91 -14.93
CA ARG A 565 -2.08 24.74 -13.97
C ARG A 565 -0.65 25.00 -14.45
N VAL A 566 -0.20 26.24 -14.19
CA VAL A 566 1.20 26.65 -14.42
C VAL A 566 1.91 26.71 -13.08
N THR A 567 2.79 25.73 -12.84
CA THR A 567 3.58 25.62 -11.59
C THR A 567 5.06 25.79 -11.91
N PRO A 568 5.81 26.62 -11.14
CA PRO A 568 7.24 26.81 -11.34
C PRO A 568 8.02 25.49 -11.37
N PHE A 569 9.02 25.40 -12.24
CA PHE A 569 9.84 24.19 -12.39
C PHE A 569 10.50 23.76 -11.09
N THR A 570 10.96 24.71 -10.28
CA THR A 570 11.52 24.47 -8.96
C THR A 570 10.52 23.76 -8.04
N THR A 571 9.26 24.22 -8.00
CA THR A 571 8.22 23.61 -7.14
C THR A 571 7.86 22.22 -7.62
N ARG A 572 7.76 22.00 -8.95
CA ARG A 572 7.56 20.65 -9.51
C ARG A 572 8.67 19.69 -9.03
N GLY A 573 9.94 20.14 -9.04
CA GLY A 573 11.07 19.36 -8.54
C GLY A 573 11.05 19.12 -7.03
N HIS A 574 10.71 20.11 -6.21
CA HIS A 574 10.65 19.95 -4.76
C HIS A 574 9.55 18.98 -4.32
N VAL A 575 8.41 18.99 -4.98
CA VAL A 575 7.32 18.04 -4.69
C VAL A 575 7.68 16.62 -5.17
N ALA A 576 8.27 16.49 -6.37
CA ALA A 576 8.72 15.20 -6.87
C ALA A 576 9.84 14.58 -6.02
N LEU A 577 10.64 15.39 -5.33
CA LEU A 577 11.70 14.93 -4.44
C LEU A 577 11.16 14.08 -3.26
N ALA A 578 9.90 14.28 -2.87
CA ALA A 578 9.25 13.47 -1.84
C ALA A 578 8.77 12.10 -2.38
N GLY A 579 9.60 11.44 -3.19
CA GLY A 579 9.34 10.12 -3.78
C GLY A 579 10.55 9.59 -4.53
N THR A 580 10.32 8.60 -5.41
CA THR A 580 11.32 8.16 -6.39
C THR A 580 11.32 9.12 -7.56
N PHE A 581 12.42 9.81 -7.76
CA PHE A 581 12.49 11.01 -8.59
C PHE A 581 12.64 10.71 -10.09
N GLY A 582 11.99 11.51 -10.93
CA GLY A 582 12.13 11.39 -12.37
C GLY A 582 11.53 12.56 -13.15
N TYR A 583 11.59 12.43 -14.48
CA TYR A 583 11.04 13.37 -15.45
C TYR A 583 10.15 12.65 -16.45
N GLU A 584 8.99 13.24 -16.74
CA GLU A 584 8.01 12.72 -17.69
C GLU A 584 7.46 13.88 -18.52
N LEU A 585 8.23 14.26 -19.56
CA LEU A 585 7.96 15.42 -20.44
C LEU A 585 8.88 15.36 -21.66
N ASP A 586 8.60 16.18 -22.70
CA ASP A 586 9.58 16.37 -23.80
C ASP A 586 10.71 17.30 -23.34
N ILE A 587 11.74 16.71 -22.76
CA ILE A 587 12.90 17.41 -22.20
C ILE A 587 13.66 18.27 -23.24
N THR A 588 13.48 18.00 -24.55
CA THR A 588 14.12 18.75 -25.64
C THR A 588 13.36 20.03 -25.97
N LYS A 589 12.12 20.17 -25.51
CA LYS A 589 11.27 21.34 -25.75
C LYS A 589 11.21 22.33 -24.58
N LEU A 590 11.83 21.97 -23.45
CA LEU A 590 11.87 22.88 -22.30
C LEU A 590 12.54 24.20 -22.63
N PRO A 591 12.04 25.34 -22.09
CA PRO A 591 12.75 26.60 -22.07
C PRO A 591 14.16 26.45 -21.50
N GLU A 592 15.10 27.27 -21.99
CA GLU A 592 16.49 27.15 -21.53
C GLU A 592 16.64 27.39 -20.02
N GLU A 593 15.83 28.30 -19.45
CA GLU A 593 15.81 28.61 -18.03
C GLU A 593 15.41 27.38 -17.19
N GLU A 594 14.39 26.64 -17.61
CA GLU A 594 13.97 25.41 -16.92
C GLU A 594 14.97 24.27 -17.12
N ARG A 595 15.51 24.12 -18.33
CA ARG A 595 16.50 23.08 -18.64
C ARG A 595 17.77 23.20 -17.79
N LYS A 596 18.22 24.42 -17.49
CA LYS A 596 19.37 24.68 -16.61
C LYS A 596 19.15 24.21 -15.16
N LEU A 597 17.90 24.12 -14.71
CA LEU A 597 17.58 23.68 -13.34
C LEU A 597 17.61 22.14 -13.18
N ILE A 598 17.55 21.37 -14.26
CA ILE A 598 17.53 19.90 -14.17
C ILE A 598 18.79 19.34 -13.51
N PRO A 599 20.02 19.75 -13.87
CA PRO A 599 21.24 19.29 -13.20
C PRO A 599 21.26 19.62 -11.70
N GLU A 600 20.66 20.76 -11.30
CA GLU A 600 20.52 21.13 -9.88
C GLU A 600 19.54 20.18 -9.17
N GLN A 601 18.41 19.86 -9.79
CA GLN A 601 17.40 18.93 -9.24
C GLN A 601 17.93 17.49 -9.16
N THR A 602 18.68 17.02 -10.16
CA THR A 602 19.30 15.69 -10.12
C THR A 602 20.39 15.61 -9.05
N ALA A 603 21.21 16.66 -8.91
CA ALA A 603 22.19 16.75 -7.82
C ALA A 603 21.52 16.80 -6.44
N MET A 604 20.39 17.49 -6.32
CA MET A 604 19.56 17.54 -5.12
C MET A 604 19.03 16.16 -4.74
N TYR A 605 18.51 15.39 -5.71
CA TYR A 605 18.06 14.03 -5.46
C TYR A 605 19.21 13.13 -4.99
N HIS A 606 20.37 13.17 -5.65
CA HIS A 606 21.56 12.41 -5.21
C HIS A 606 22.02 12.79 -3.81
N LYS A 607 21.82 14.03 -3.40
CA LYS A 607 22.17 14.49 -2.06
C LYS A 607 21.23 13.96 -0.98
N TYR A 608 19.94 13.90 -1.27
CA TYR A 608 18.90 13.68 -0.24
C TYR A 608 18.21 12.32 -0.33
N HIS A 609 18.46 11.51 -1.37
CA HIS A 609 17.70 10.27 -1.59
C HIS A 609 17.82 9.25 -0.45
N GLU A 610 18.99 9.19 0.22
CA GLU A 610 19.19 8.31 1.39
C GLU A 610 18.37 8.81 2.58
N LEU A 611 18.40 10.11 2.86
CA LEU A 611 17.60 10.70 3.91
C LEU A 611 16.09 10.51 3.65
N ILE A 612 15.64 10.66 2.39
CA ILE A 612 14.23 10.47 2.00
C ILE A 612 13.81 9.00 2.11
N ARG A 613 14.72 8.05 1.81
CA ARG A 613 14.45 6.61 1.91
C ARG A 613 14.37 6.12 3.34
N ASP A 614 15.34 6.52 4.17
CA ASP A 614 15.59 5.94 5.50
C ASP A 614 15.14 6.86 6.64
N GLY A 615 14.91 8.14 6.37
CA GLY A 615 14.56 9.12 7.39
C GLY A 615 13.12 9.04 7.86
N GLU A 616 12.88 9.62 9.03
CA GLU A 616 11.54 9.77 9.59
C GLU A 616 10.81 10.96 8.95
N TYR A 617 9.61 10.71 8.47
CA TYR A 617 8.75 11.71 7.83
C TYR A 617 7.83 12.41 8.85
N TYR A 618 7.77 13.73 8.79
CA TYR A 618 6.96 14.57 9.65
C TYR A 618 6.07 15.49 8.83
N ARG A 619 4.75 15.38 8.99
CA ARG A 619 3.78 16.34 8.48
C ARG A 619 3.76 17.54 9.40
N ILE A 620 3.88 18.74 8.87
CA ILE A 620 3.97 19.98 9.65
C ILE A 620 2.81 20.90 9.33
N LEU A 621 2.50 21.10 8.07
CA LEU A 621 1.31 21.80 7.57
C LEU A 621 0.71 20.96 6.46
N SER A 622 -0.60 20.82 6.45
CA SER A 622 -1.34 20.13 5.39
C SER A 622 -2.06 21.15 4.50
N TYR A 623 -1.78 21.10 3.21
CA TYR A 623 -2.52 21.91 2.22
C TYR A 623 -4.00 21.53 2.20
N ARG A 624 -4.32 20.26 2.36
CA ARG A 624 -5.70 19.75 2.49
C ARG A 624 -6.50 20.44 3.60
N GLU A 625 -5.84 20.75 4.74
CA GLU A 625 -6.50 21.35 5.89
C GLU A 625 -6.58 22.87 5.81
N ASN A 626 -5.51 23.53 5.35
CA ASN A 626 -5.40 24.99 5.42
C ASN A 626 -5.62 25.70 4.06
N HIS A 627 -5.62 24.97 2.93
CA HIS A 627 -5.79 25.46 1.55
C HIS A 627 -4.86 26.63 1.17
N ARG A 628 -3.68 26.73 1.79
CA ARG A 628 -2.73 27.84 1.60
C ARG A 628 -1.30 27.38 1.40
N SER A 629 -0.88 26.40 2.13
CA SER A 629 0.52 25.96 2.14
C SER A 629 0.64 24.53 2.60
N ASP A 630 1.71 23.91 2.20
CA ASP A 630 2.13 22.61 2.69
C ASP A 630 3.52 22.68 3.31
N CYS A 631 3.81 21.81 4.28
CA CYS A 631 5.14 21.72 4.87
C CYS A 631 5.37 20.33 5.45
N TRP A 632 6.48 19.72 5.10
CA TRP A 632 6.93 18.48 5.70
C TRP A 632 8.42 18.51 5.97
N ALA A 633 8.88 17.59 6.82
CA ALA A 633 10.29 17.38 7.07
C ALA A 633 10.63 15.88 6.97
N VAL A 634 11.87 15.59 6.61
CA VAL A 634 12.48 14.27 6.73
C VAL A 634 13.73 14.42 7.57
N ALA A 635 13.84 13.64 8.65
CA ALA A 635 14.95 13.71 9.59
C ALA A 635 15.69 12.38 9.65
N SER A 636 17.02 12.42 9.76
CA SER A 636 17.81 11.23 10.06
C SER A 636 17.43 10.64 11.41
N GLU A 637 17.63 9.34 11.60
CA GLU A 637 17.30 8.63 12.85
C GLU A 637 17.98 9.29 14.06
N ASP A 638 19.26 9.66 13.91
CA ASP A 638 20.05 10.33 14.94
C ASP A 638 19.76 11.82 15.09
N LYS A 639 18.83 12.38 14.31
CA LYS A 639 18.48 13.79 14.25
C LYS A 639 19.66 14.74 13.97
N ASN A 640 20.68 14.25 13.26
CA ASN A 640 21.81 15.11 12.85
C ASN A 640 21.50 15.89 11.57
N GLU A 641 20.56 15.43 10.78
CA GLU A 641 20.20 16.01 9.51
C GLU A 641 18.68 16.10 9.36
N VAL A 642 18.17 17.27 8.98
CA VAL A 642 16.74 17.52 8.77
C VAL A 642 16.53 18.32 7.50
N LEU A 643 15.79 17.75 6.54
CA LEU A 643 15.37 18.42 5.32
C LEU A 643 13.91 18.84 5.46
N VAL A 644 13.66 20.14 5.38
CA VAL A 644 12.32 20.74 5.45
C VAL A 644 11.92 21.26 4.08
N THR A 645 10.78 20.80 3.56
CA THR A 645 10.16 21.34 2.36
C THR A 645 8.96 22.20 2.74
N TYR A 646 8.90 23.41 2.19
CA TYR A 646 7.75 24.31 2.35
C TYR A 646 7.24 24.75 1.00
N VAL A 647 5.92 24.64 0.79
CA VAL A 647 5.22 25.07 -0.43
C VAL A 647 4.17 26.11 -0.07
N GLN A 648 4.32 27.32 -0.57
CA GLN A 648 3.24 28.32 -0.57
C GLN A 648 2.38 28.10 -1.80
N VAL A 649 1.18 27.56 -1.60
CA VAL A 649 0.24 27.30 -2.70
C VAL A 649 -0.47 28.58 -3.11
N LEU A 650 -0.99 29.34 -2.15
CA LEU A 650 -1.67 30.61 -2.38
C LEU A 650 -1.06 31.74 -1.57
N ALA A 651 -0.65 32.79 -2.24
CA ALA A 651 -0.22 34.03 -1.62
C ALA A 651 -1.41 34.75 -0.92
N GLN A 652 -1.11 35.52 0.10
CA GLN A 652 -2.10 36.31 0.85
C GLN A 652 -1.66 37.75 0.97
N VAL A 653 -2.59 38.68 0.75
CA VAL A 653 -2.34 40.11 0.96
C VAL A 653 -2.04 40.39 2.44
N ASN A 654 -1.12 41.32 2.70
CA ASN A 654 -0.74 41.74 4.07
C ASN A 654 -0.39 40.56 4.98
N MET A 655 0.18 39.52 4.42
CA MET A 655 0.55 38.31 5.18
C MET A 655 1.61 38.67 6.22
N PRO A 656 1.35 38.45 7.52
CA PRO A 656 2.38 38.62 8.52
C PRO A 656 3.49 37.59 8.29
N SER A 657 4.68 37.92 8.76
CA SER A 657 5.81 37.00 8.74
C SER A 657 5.40 35.62 9.31
N ARG A 658 5.35 34.61 8.45
CA ARG A 658 4.89 33.27 8.83
C ARG A 658 5.99 32.54 9.59
N LYS A 659 5.70 32.18 10.84
CA LYS A 659 6.50 31.24 11.60
C LYS A 659 5.84 29.86 11.56
N VAL A 660 6.60 28.83 11.21
CA VAL A 660 6.16 27.43 11.20
C VAL A 660 6.95 26.69 12.28
N ARG A 661 6.24 26.05 13.21
CA ARG A 661 6.86 25.16 14.20
C ARG A 661 7.27 23.89 13.49
N LEU A 662 8.56 23.72 13.33
CA LEU A 662 9.14 22.57 12.65
C LEU A 662 9.10 21.31 13.52
N ARG A 663 9.39 20.17 12.91
CA ARG A 663 9.41 18.84 13.54
C ARG A 663 10.64 18.07 13.07
N GLY A 664 10.97 16.99 13.78
CA GLY A 664 12.11 16.14 13.44
C GLY A 664 13.44 16.55 14.01
N PHE A 665 13.49 17.57 14.86
CA PHE A 665 14.71 18.07 15.53
C PHE A 665 14.89 17.49 16.92
N ASP A 666 16.15 17.37 17.37
CA ASP A 666 16.47 17.09 18.75
C ASP A 666 16.50 18.43 19.53
N PRO A 667 15.69 18.61 20.58
CA PRO A 667 15.66 19.86 21.34
C PRO A 667 16.99 20.23 21.99
N ALA A 668 17.86 19.25 22.26
CA ALA A 668 19.15 19.46 22.89
C ALA A 668 20.26 19.88 21.91
N LYS A 669 20.04 19.71 20.60
CA LYS A 669 21.03 20.02 19.57
C LYS A 669 20.88 21.42 19.01
N LYS A 670 21.97 21.93 18.41
CA LYS A 670 21.97 23.13 17.57
C LYS A 670 22.11 22.72 16.11
N TYR A 671 21.49 23.50 15.23
CA TYR A 671 21.45 23.21 13.80
C TYR A 671 21.85 24.43 13.00
N ARG A 672 22.78 24.27 12.09
CA ARG A 672 23.12 25.29 11.09
C ARG A 672 22.24 25.09 9.86
N LEU A 673 21.63 26.18 9.41
CA LEU A 673 20.98 26.20 8.09
C LEU A 673 22.04 26.17 7.02
N GLU A 674 22.08 25.14 6.20
CA GLU A 674 23.07 24.96 5.15
C GLU A 674 23.12 26.16 4.20
N GLY A 675 24.32 26.54 3.78
CA GLY A 675 24.55 27.71 2.92
C GLY A 675 24.46 29.05 3.62
N THR A 676 24.31 29.06 4.95
CA THR A 676 24.29 30.29 5.77
C THR A 676 25.12 30.11 7.06
N ASP A 677 25.35 31.23 7.78
CA ASP A 677 25.95 31.21 9.12
C ASP A 677 24.87 31.15 10.23
N GLU A 678 23.58 31.03 9.87
CA GLU A 678 22.48 31.01 10.84
C GLU A 678 22.45 29.69 11.60
N VAL A 679 22.52 29.74 12.93
CA VAL A 679 22.44 28.60 13.85
C VAL A 679 21.22 28.74 14.75
N TYR A 680 20.45 27.68 14.86
CA TYR A 680 19.22 27.61 15.65
C TYR A 680 19.30 26.44 16.64
N SER A 681 18.71 26.57 17.83
CA SER A 681 18.48 25.41 18.68
C SER A 681 17.27 24.62 18.21
N GLY A 682 17.32 23.28 18.29
CA GLY A 682 16.20 22.41 17.93
C GLY A 682 14.94 22.77 18.73
N GLU A 683 15.08 23.09 20.02
CA GLU A 683 13.98 23.54 20.84
C GLU A 683 13.28 24.79 20.26
N MET A 684 14.04 25.81 19.83
CA MET A 684 13.47 27.02 19.24
C MET A 684 12.77 26.74 17.90
N LEU A 685 13.36 25.90 17.05
CA LEU A 685 12.73 25.49 15.79
C LEU A 685 11.39 24.79 16.00
N MET A 686 11.27 23.94 17.05
CA MET A 686 10.06 23.21 17.34
C MET A 686 9.02 24.00 18.14
N ASN A 687 9.43 24.79 19.14
CA ASN A 687 8.50 25.43 20.06
C ASN A 687 8.10 26.85 19.63
N VAL A 688 9.06 27.62 19.07
CA VAL A 688 8.82 29.00 18.59
C VAL A 688 8.55 29.03 17.08
N GLY A 689 9.26 28.20 16.33
CA GLY A 689 9.13 28.05 14.90
C GLY A 689 10.17 28.81 14.09
N PHE A 690 10.36 28.33 12.85
CA PHE A 690 11.23 28.92 11.86
C PHE A 690 10.47 29.94 11.01
N ARG A 691 11.08 31.07 10.73
CA ARG A 691 10.48 32.11 9.88
C ARG A 691 10.67 31.77 8.41
N MET A 692 9.56 31.49 7.70
CA MET A 692 9.55 31.36 6.25
C MET A 692 9.73 32.73 5.63
N LYS A 693 10.85 32.94 4.90
CA LYS A 693 11.25 34.25 4.34
C LYS A 693 11.05 34.23 2.80
N ASP A 694 10.77 35.40 2.26
CA ASP A 694 10.88 35.71 0.82
C ASP A 694 10.03 34.83 -0.11
N PHE A 695 8.75 34.62 0.24
CA PHE A 695 7.77 34.02 -0.66
C PHE A 695 6.94 35.11 -1.36
N TRP A 696 6.94 35.06 -2.67
CA TRP A 696 6.18 35.98 -3.50
C TRP A 696 5.46 35.23 -4.59
N GLY A 697 4.13 35.41 -4.70
CA GLY A 697 3.28 34.74 -5.67
C GLY A 697 2.78 33.37 -5.22
N ASP A 698 2.04 32.73 -6.10
CA ASP A 698 1.44 31.41 -5.89
C ASP A 698 2.39 30.30 -6.33
N PHE A 699 2.19 29.09 -5.77
CA PHE A 699 2.90 27.86 -6.13
C PHE A 699 4.43 27.93 -5.97
N VAL A 700 4.91 28.66 -4.95
CA VAL A 700 6.34 28.85 -4.70
C VAL A 700 6.81 27.93 -3.57
N SER A 701 7.94 27.26 -3.76
CA SER A 701 8.49 26.33 -2.76
C SER A 701 9.95 26.64 -2.41
N ARG A 702 10.37 26.16 -1.22
CA ARG A 702 11.77 26.17 -0.75
C ARG A 702 12.09 24.90 0.01
N LEU A 703 13.35 24.49 -0.10
CA LEU A 703 13.99 23.49 0.78
C LEU A 703 14.85 24.22 1.80
N TYR A 704 14.81 23.72 3.02
CA TYR A 704 15.70 24.16 4.11
C TYR A 704 16.38 22.92 4.68
N HIS A 705 17.69 22.87 4.57
CA HIS A 705 18.49 21.76 5.05
C HIS A 705 19.22 22.18 6.32
N PHE A 706 18.96 21.50 7.41
CA PHE A 706 19.52 21.75 8.72
C PHE A 706 20.48 20.63 9.10
N ILE A 707 21.70 20.99 9.51
CA ILE A 707 22.75 20.06 9.91
C ILE A 707 23.13 20.37 11.35
N ALA A 708 23.13 19.35 12.23
CA ALA A 708 23.55 19.50 13.61
C ALA A 708 24.98 19.99 13.69
N VAL A 709 25.23 20.91 14.62
CA VAL A 709 26.54 21.46 14.95
C VAL A 709 26.80 21.33 16.44
N ASP A 710 28.07 21.22 16.82
CA ASP A 710 28.51 21.06 18.19
C ASP A 710 28.17 22.29 19.10
#